data_93e2a1e9724c8dcdccc2f35a34476eae
#
_entry.id   93e2a1e9724c8dcdccc2f35a34476eae
#
_cell.length_a   1.000
_cell.length_b   1.000
_cell.length_c   1.000
_cell.angle_alpha   90.00
_cell.angle_beta   90.00
_cell.angle_gamma   90.00
#
_symmetry.space_group_name_H-M   'P 1'
#
loop_
_entity.id
_entity.type
_entity.pdbx_description
1 polymer ?
#
loop_
_entity_poly.entity_id
_entity_poly.type
_entity_poly.pdbx_seq_one_letter_code
_entity_poly.pdbx_strand_id
1 'polypeptide(L)'
;MSIYDTLNDKQKEAVFHTEGPLLILAGAGSGKTRVLTHRIAYLIEEKGVNPWNILAITFTNKAAAEMRERVDNLVGFGSESIWVSTFHSMCVRILRRHIALLGYDTNFTIYDTDDQKTLMRDVCKLLQIDTKIYKERMLIGTISHAKNEMLTPEEFRLQSGGDFHQKKIADVYEEYEKQLRANNALDFDDLLLKTVQLFQTQHDVLEYYQERFRYIMVDEYQDTNGVQFELVRLLASRYQNLCVVGDDDQSIYKFRGADIRNILDFEKVFTKVAVIKLEQNYRSTANILNAANAVISHNHGRKDKTLWTDNEDGDKIAFRQFDTAFDEAEYIVSDIKEHVEKGECDYQDNAILYRTNAQSRMFEEKFVTANIPYKIIGGINFYARREIKDILAYLKTVDNGQDDLAVRRIINVPKRGIGLTSINRVQEYAAMHEKGIYECLKGADLIPDIGRGVSKLESFVALIEHFKVDAKELTLHELMQEIIDETGYIESIQAESEIEAQARIENIDELLNKVVAYEEVCEEHDEPVTLSGFLEEVALVADIDNLDENSDYVVLMTLHSAKGLEFPRVYLAGMEDGLFPSYMTVTADDPDELEEERRLCYVGITRAQSELTMTCARRRMVRGETQYNKMSRFLKEVPLELISTGNKFSGNGKSLTDHADHEEPERKTDYQMARQAFKTKAFAAVQQGKSFGKPAGGKLEYGVGDRVRHIKFGEGTVLSIVEGGRDYEVTVNFDGPGTKKMFAAFAKLQKI
;
A
#
# COMPACT_ATOMS: atom_id res chain seq x y z
N MET A 1 27.70 -24.22 24.78
CA MET A 1 27.73 -23.84 23.36
C MET A 1 27.43 -22.36 23.31
N SER A 2 28.25 -21.57 22.61
CA SER A 2 27.97 -20.13 22.44
C SER A 2 26.76 -19.99 21.50
N ILE A 3 25.94 -18.94 21.72
CA ILE A 3 24.81 -18.62 20.79
C ILE A 3 25.31 -18.41 19.35
N TYR A 4 26.59 -18.04 19.19
CA TYR A 4 27.22 -17.81 17.88
C TYR A 4 27.67 -19.09 17.15
N ASP A 5 27.73 -20.24 17.83
CA ASP A 5 28.17 -21.52 17.23
C ASP A 5 27.21 -21.99 16.12
N THR A 6 25.95 -21.58 16.18
CA THR A 6 24.89 -21.90 15.21
C THR A 6 24.91 -21.05 13.93
N LEU A 7 25.78 -20.03 13.86
CA LEU A 7 25.96 -19.17 12.71
C LEU A 7 27.01 -19.73 11.75
N ASN A 8 26.81 -19.56 10.44
CA ASN A 8 27.84 -19.85 9.45
C ASN A 8 28.95 -18.80 9.46
N ASP A 9 30.06 -19.05 8.75
CA ASP A 9 31.24 -18.16 8.80
C ASP A 9 30.95 -16.74 8.34
N LYS A 10 30.09 -16.54 7.30
CA LYS A 10 29.72 -15.21 6.81
C LYS A 10 28.78 -14.49 7.75
N GLN A 11 27.87 -15.20 8.39
CA GLN A 11 27.03 -14.65 9.44
C GLN A 11 27.87 -14.22 10.65
N LYS A 12 28.84 -15.05 11.08
CA LYS A 12 29.80 -14.68 12.15
C LYS A 12 30.62 -13.45 11.79
N GLU A 13 31.14 -13.37 10.55
CA GLU A 13 31.87 -12.20 10.06
C GLU A 13 31.02 -10.93 10.19
N ALA A 14 29.71 -10.98 9.79
CA ALA A 14 28.79 -9.87 9.90
C ALA A 14 28.44 -9.50 11.35
N VAL A 15 28.26 -10.47 12.23
CA VAL A 15 27.97 -10.27 13.66
C VAL A 15 29.13 -9.60 14.37
N PHE A 16 30.38 -10.02 14.08
CA PHE A 16 31.57 -9.59 14.80
C PHE A 16 32.18 -8.29 14.26
N HIS A 17 31.76 -7.82 13.09
CA HIS A 17 32.18 -6.53 12.53
C HIS A 17 31.43 -5.38 13.19
N THR A 18 31.93 -4.80 14.28
CA THR A 18 31.17 -3.86 15.12
C THR A 18 31.28 -2.40 14.71
N GLU A 19 32.42 -1.95 14.21
CA GLU A 19 32.71 -0.54 13.99
C GLU A 19 32.71 -0.16 12.50
N GLY A 20 32.23 1.04 12.20
CA GLY A 20 32.15 1.61 10.86
C GLY A 20 30.94 1.14 10.03
N PRO A 21 30.78 1.67 8.81
CA PRO A 21 29.67 1.32 7.93
C PRO A 21 29.79 -0.11 7.41
N LEU A 22 28.72 -0.89 7.57
CA LEU A 22 28.61 -2.27 7.13
C LEU A 22 27.39 -2.44 6.22
N LEU A 23 27.60 -2.95 5.02
CA LEU A 23 26.54 -3.41 4.11
C LEU A 23 26.51 -4.93 4.09
N ILE A 24 25.39 -5.51 4.50
CA ILE A 24 25.12 -6.94 4.43
C ILE A 24 24.18 -7.17 3.25
N LEU A 25 24.72 -7.71 2.16
CA LEU A 25 23.92 -8.15 1.00
C LEU A 25 23.44 -9.57 1.26
N ALA A 26 22.18 -9.70 1.62
CA ALA A 26 21.62 -10.92 2.18
C ALA A 26 20.44 -11.40 1.34
N GLY A 27 20.61 -12.47 0.58
CA GLY A 27 19.53 -13.03 -0.24
C GLY A 27 18.32 -13.51 0.56
N ALA A 28 17.28 -13.93 -0.15
CA ALA A 28 16.09 -14.52 0.47
C ALA A 28 16.46 -15.72 1.35
N GLY A 29 15.86 -15.85 2.54
CA GLY A 29 16.07 -16.99 3.44
C GLY A 29 17.49 -17.17 3.98
N SER A 30 18.38 -16.16 3.88
CA SER A 30 19.78 -16.25 4.35
C SER A 30 19.98 -15.91 5.84
N GLY A 31 18.90 -15.60 6.56
CA GLY A 31 18.93 -15.28 7.98
C GLY A 31 19.28 -13.81 8.28
N LYS A 32 18.81 -12.84 7.46
CA LYS A 32 18.97 -11.39 7.67
C LYS A 32 18.70 -10.97 9.11
N THR A 33 17.48 -11.20 9.58
CA THR A 33 17.04 -10.80 10.93
C THR A 33 17.84 -11.55 12.02
N ARG A 34 18.20 -12.82 11.79
CA ARG A 34 19.05 -13.59 12.69
C ARG A 34 20.41 -12.95 12.88
N VAL A 35 21.04 -12.49 11.82
CA VAL A 35 22.34 -11.81 11.90
C VAL A 35 22.21 -10.50 12.65
N LEU A 36 21.17 -9.72 12.41
CA LEU A 36 20.95 -8.47 13.15
C LEU A 36 20.73 -8.70 14.64
N THR A 37 19.89 -9.65 15.03
CA THR A 37 19.61 -9.96 16.44
C THR A 37 20.85 -10.49 17.19
N HIS A 38 21.63 -11.38 16.56
CA HIS A 38 22.90 -11.84 17.15
C HIS A 38 23.97 -10.74 17.22
N ARG A 39 23.97 -9.81 16.26
CA ARG A 39 24.85 -8.63 16.30
C ARG A 39 24.50 -7.72 17.47
N ILE A 40 23.21 -7.49 17.73
CA ILE A 40 22.74 -6.75 18.90
C ILE A 40 23.22 -7.43 20.19
N ALA A 41 22.98 -8.73 20.30
CA ALA A 41 23.43 -9.50 21.45
C ALA A 41 24.97 -9.42 21.64
N TYR A 42 25.75 -9.52 20.56
CA TYR A 42 27.21 -9.40 20.60
C TYR A 42 27.69 -8.02 21.08
N LEU A 43 27.06 -6.95 20.60
CA LEU A 43 27.36 -5.57 21.03
C LEU A 43 27.12 -5.40 22.52
N ILE A 44 26.06 -5.96 23.06
CA ILE A 44 25.70 -5.81 24.48
C ILE A 44 26.58 -6.70 25.36
N GLU A 45 26.63 -8.00 25.08
CA GLU A 45 27.25 -9.00 25.96
C GLU A 45 28.79 -8.99 25.89
N GLU A 46 29.34 -8.91 24.67
CA GLU A 46 30.77 -9.05 24.46
C GLU A 46 31.50 -7.71 24.34
N LYS A 47 30.83 -6.68 23.81
CA LYS A 47 31.42 -5.32 23.68
C LYS A 47 31.01 -4.36 24.79
N GLY A 48 30.07 -4.75 25.64
CA GLY A 48 29.62 -3.91 26.76
C GLY A 48 28.91 -2.62 26.30
N VAL A 49 28.31 -2.62 25.10
CA VAL A 49 27.55 -1.50 24.60
C VAL A 49 26.26 -1.37 25.41
N ASN A 50 25.98 -0.17 25.90
CA ASN A 50 24.75 0.07 26.60
C ASN A 50 23.54 -0.13 25.62
N PRO A 51 22.54 -0.97 25.95
CA PRO A 51 21.33 -1.17 25.13
C PRO A 51 20.67 0.12 24.69
N TRP A 52 20.65 1.15 25.51
CA TRP A 52 20.19 2.50 25.19
C TRP A 52 20.86 3.14 23.96
N ASN A 53 22.07 2.71 23.61
CA ASN A 53 22.83 3.25 22.48
C ASN A 53 22.56 2.50 21.16
N ILE A 54 21.60 1.59 21.14
CA ILE A 54 21.29 0.78 19.98
C ILE A 54 19.93 1.18 19.39
N LEU A 55 19.91 1.41 18.08
CA LEU A 55 18.70 1.63 17.27
C LEU A 55 18.63 0.54 16.20
N ALA A 56 17.53 -0.19 16.15
CA ALA A 56 17.23 -1.16 15.10
C ALA A 56 15.92 -0.78 14.40
N ILE A 57 15.96 -0.61 13.09
CA ILE A 57 14.84 -0.13 12.27
C ILE A 57 14.44 -1.21 11.28
N THR A 58 13.13 -1.42 11.13
CA THR A 58 12.52 -2.28 10.12
C THR A 58 11.31 -1.61 9.47
N PHE A 59 10.58 -2.30 8.58
CA PHE A 59 9.49 -1.69 7.81
C PHE A 59 8.09 -1.97 8.35
N THR A 60 7.86 -3.08 9.09
CA THR A 60 6.54 -3.45 9.62
C THR A 60 6.58 -3.60 11.13
N ASN A 61 5.46 -3.36 11.80
CA ASN A 61 5.37 -3.53 13.25
C ASN A 61 5.54 -5.01 13.64
N LYS A 62 5.02 -5.94 12.83
CA LYS A 62 5.25 -7.38 13.02
C LYS A 62 6.75 -7.72 13.03
N ALA A 63 7.51 -7.22 12.04
CA ALA A 63 8.96 -7.46 11.99
C ALA A 63 9.70 -6.81 13.17
N ALA A 64 9.24 -5.65 13.64
CA ALA A 64 9.81 -4.99 14.83
C ALA A 64 9.53 -5.80 16.10
N ALA A 65 8.30 -6.29 16.29
CA ALA A 65 7.92 -7.13 17.42
C ALA A 65 8.71 -8.45 17.43
N GLU A 66 8.79 -9.14 16.28
CA GLU A 66 9.57 -10.36 16.13
C GLU A 66 11.07 -10.14 16.38
N MET A 67 11.63 -9.03 15.90
CA MET A 67 13.03 -8.67 16.16
C MET A 67 13.26 -8.43 17.66
N ARG A 68 12.32 -7.75 18.33
CA ARG A 68 12.39 -7.49 19.78
C ARG A 68 12.35 -8.80 20.54
N GLU A 69 11.36 -9.68 20.31
CA GLU A 69 11.24 -10.98 20.96
C GLU A 69 12.52 -11.83 20.80
N ARG A 70 13.08 -11.85 19.59
CA ARG A 70 14.33 -12.58 19.32
C ARG A 70 15.54 -12.00 20.08
N VAL A 71 15.60 -10.68 20.22
CA VAL A 71 16.65 -10.02 21.01
C VAL A 71 16.47 -10.30 22.50
N ASP A 72 15.24 -10.22 23.02
CA ASP A 72 14.91 -10.52 24.41
C ASP A 72 15.28 -11.96 24.78
N ASN A 73 15.08 -12.90 23.87
CA ASN A 73 15.48 -14.30 24.04
C ASN A 73 17.02 -14.52 24.02
N LEU A 74 17.78 -13.62 23.39
CA LEU A 74 19.24 -13.71 23.25
C LEU A 74 19.98 -12.93 24.34
N VAL A 75 19.43 -11.82 24.80
CA VAL A 75 20.03 -10.89 25.78
C VAL A 75 19.30 -11.04 27.10
N GLY A 76 20.02 -11.44 28.14
CA GLY A 76 19.41 -11.79 29.41
C GLY A 76 18.84 -10.62 30.23
N PHE A 77 19.28 -9.34 30.00
CA PHE A 77 18.85 -8.17 30.78
C PHE A 77 19.11 -6.86 30.04
N GLY A 78 18.16 -5.93 30.11
CA GLY A 78 18.32 -4.54 29.58
C GLY A 78 17.92 -4.37 28.13
N SER A 79 17.39 -5.42 27.48
CA SER A 79 16.92 -5.38 26.08
C SER A 79 15.76 -4.40 25.87
N GLU A 80 14.95 -4.15 26.90
CA GLU A 80 13.84 -3.18 26.92
C GLU A 80 14.28 -1.74 26.59
N SER A 81 15.55 -1.42 26.80
CA SER A 81 16.12 -0.09 26.50
C SER A 81 16.52 0.11 25.05
N ILE A 82 16.55 -0.95 24.24
CA ILE A 82 16.87 -0.90 22.81
C ILE A 82 15.68 -0.29 22.05
N TRP A 83 15.95 0.65 21.13
CA TRP A 83 14.92 1.08 20.22
C TRP A 83 14.85 0.12 19.02
N VAL A 84 13.86 -0.79 19.06
CA VAL A 84 13.45 -1.60 17.91
C VAL A 84 12.11 -1.06 17.44
N SER A 85 12.04 -0.50 16.24
CA SER A 85 10.83 0.14 15.73
C SER A 85 10.82 0.23 14.20
N THR A 86 9.67 0.65 13.64
CA THR A 86 9.61 1.07 12.24
C THR A 86 10.14 2.49 12.07
N PHE A 87 10.46 2.90 10.83
CA PHE A 87 10.82 4.29 10.52
C PHE A 87 9.77 5.27 11.02
N HIS A 88 8.49 5.01 10.73
CA HIS A 88 7.39 5.91 11.09
C HIS A 88 7.21 5.97 12.61
N SER A 89 7.20 4.84 13.32
CA SER A 89 7.07 4.82 14.78
C SER A 89 8.22 5.57 15.46
N MET A 90 9.45 5.41 14.97
CA MET A 90 10.60 6.18 15.45
C MET A 90 10.38 7.69 15.25
N CYS A 91 9.97 8.10 14.05
CA CYS A 91 9.74 9.50 13.74
C CYS A 91 8.62 10.09 14.59
N VAL A 92 7.49 9.39 14.75
CA VAL A 92 6.41 9.87 15.62
C VAL A 92 6.89 10.06 17.05
N ARG A 93 7.61 9.09 17.62
CA ARG A 93 8.18 9.20 18.99
C ARG A 93 9.15 10.39 19.15
N ILE A 94 9.91 10.73 18.10
CA ILE A 94 10.77 11.93 18.08
C ILE A 94 9.93 13.20 17.97
N LEU A 95 8.97 13.23 17.06
CA LEU A 95 8.09 14.39 16.83
C LEU A 95 7.22 14.70 18.03
N ARG A 96 6.61 13.69 18.70
CA ARG A 96 5.85 13.90 19.96
C ARG A 96 6.63 14.65 21.03
N ARG A 97 7.98 14.56 21.02
CA ARG A 97 8.84 15.26 22.00
C ARG A 97 9.29 16.63 21.54
N HIS A 98 9.45 16.84 20.23
CA HIS A 98 10.19 18.01 19.74
C HIS A 98 9.48 18.82 18.66
N ILE A 99 8.32 18.39 18.15
CA ILE A 99 7.65 19.04 17.01
C ILE A 99 7.19 20.48 17.30
N ALA A 100 7.05 20.85 18.58
CA ALA A 100 6.77 22.22 18.99
C ALA A 100 7.82 23.21 18.46
N LEU A 101 9.07 22.77 18.25
CA LEU A 101 10.13 23.55 17.62
C LEU A 101 9.88 23.85 16.14
N LEU A 102 8.97 23.11 15.50
CA LEU A 102 8.48 23.36 14.14
C LEU A 102 7.12 24.08 14.11
N GLY A 103 6.56 24.42 15.30
CA GLY A 103 5.32 25.15 15.45
C GLY A 103 4.04 24.33 15.28
N TYR A 104 4.08 23.05 15.63
CA TYR A 104 2.92 22.16 15.79
C TYR A 104 2.73 21.84 17.27
N ASP A 105 1.51 21.46 17.66
CA ASP A 105 1.28 20.90 18.99
C ASP A 105 1.68 19.42 19.03
N THR A 106 2.10 18.94 20.19
CA THR A 106 2.62 17.58 20.34
C THR A 106 1.55 16.48 20.18
N ASN A 107 0.27 16.82 20.34
CA ASN A 107 -0.88 15.96 20.15
C ASN A 107 -1.43 15.98 18.69
N PHE A 108 -0.54 16.14 17.71
CA PHE A 108 -0.93 16.17 16.31
C PHE A 108 -1.64 14.86 15.87
N THR A 109 -2.61 14.98 14.97
CA THR A 109 -3.31 13.83 14.37
C THR A 109 -2.52 13.28 13.18
N ILE A 110 -2.46 11.95 13.04
CA ILE A 110 -1.90 11.29 11.85
C ILE A 110 -3.06 11.00 10.90
N TYR A 111 -2.98 11.56 9.68
CA TYR A 111 -3.98 11.38 8.64
C TYR A 111 -3.71 10.12 7.81
N ASP A 112 -4.72 9.24 7.77
CA ASP A 112 -4.69 8.09 6.88
C ASP A 112 -5.03 8.47 5.43
N THR A 113 -5.03 7.47 4.53
CA THR A 113 -5.29 7.68 3.09
C THR A 113 -6.69 8.27 2.83
N ASP A 114 -7.70 7.99 3.67
CA ASP A 114 -9.05 8.51 3.47
C ASP A 114 -9.18 9.92 4.05
N ASP A 115 -8.50 10.21 5.15
CA ASP A 115 -8.36 11.56 5.69
C ASP A 115 -7.67 12.47 4.66
N GLN A 116 -6.56 12.02 4.06
CA GLN A 116 -5.87 12.72 2.97
C GLN A 116 -6.78 13.00 1.76
N LYS A 117 -7.57 12.00 1.32
CA LYS A 117 -8.53 12.17 0.21
C LYS A 117 -9.62 13.20 0.56
N THR A 118 -10.09 13.19 1.81
CA THR A 118 -11.12 14.11 2.27
C THR A 118 -10.58 15.54 2.31
N LEU A 119 -9.38 15.73 2.87
CA LEU A 119 -8.69 17.02 2.87
C LEU A 119 -8.42 17.50 1.44
N MET A 120 -7.94 16.62 0.54
CA MET A 120 -7.68 16.97 -0.85
C MET A 120 -8.94 17.43 -1.58
N ARG A 121 -10.11 16.84 -1.32
CA ARG A 121 -11.40 17.32 -1.88
C ARG A 121 -11.73 18.72 -1.39
N ASP A 122 -11.52 19.00 -0.12
CA ASP A 122 -11.77 20.32 0.46
C ASP A 122 -10.83 21.37 -0.14
N VAL A 123 -9.54 21.06 -0.29
CA VAL A 123 -8.55 21.90 -0.99
C VAL A 123 -8.94 22.16 -2.44
N CYS A 124 -9.30 21.10 -3.19
CA CYS A 124 -9.75 21.25 -4.58
C CYS A 124 -11.00 22.15 -4.69
N LYS A 125 -11.94 22.01 -3.76
CA LYS A 125 -13.15 22.84 -3.70
C LYS A 125 -12.80 24.30 -3.41
N LEU A 126 -11.91 24.55 -2.44
CA LEU A 126 -11.46 25.89 -2.06
C LEU A 126 -10.77 26.61 -3.23
N LEU A 127 -9.85 25.93 -3.90
CA LEU A 127 -9.09 26.45 -5.03
C LEU A 127 -9.84 26.36 -6.37
N GLN A 128 -11.10 25.92 -6.39
CA GLN A 128 -11.92 25.72 -7.59
C GLN A 128 -11.21 24.86 -8.67
N ILE A 129 -10.53 23.81 -8.23
CA ILE A 129 -9.85 22.85 -9.11
C ILE A 129 -10.87 21.86 -9.70
N ASP A 130 -10.84 21.67 -11.01
CA ASP A 130 -11.66 20.66 -11.68
C ASP A 130 -11.11 19.25 -11.42
N THR A 131 -11.77 18.50 -10.52
CA THR A 131 -11.37 17.13 -10.14
C THR A 131 -11.56 16.09 -11.26
N LYS A 132 -12.20 16.44 -12.38
CA LYS A 132 -12.25 15.59 -13.58
C LYS A 132 -10.91 15.61 -14.32
N ILE A 133 -10.21 16.74 -14.30
CA ILE A 133 -8.89 16.93 -14.91
C ILE A 133 -7.80 16.56 -13.90
N TYR A 134 -7.89 17.07 -12.67
CA TYR A 134 -6.95 16.83 -11.57
C TYR A 134 -7.56 15.86 -10.58
N LYS A 135 -7.40 14.55 -10.84
CA LYS A 135 -7.94 13.52 -9.94
C LYS A 135 -7.26 13.57 -8.58
N GLU A 136 -8.03 13.46 -7.51
CA GLU A 136 -7.54 13.48 -6.11
C GLU A 136 -6.33 12.54 -5.91
N ARG A 137 -6.44 11.30 -6.39
CA ARG A 137 -5.37 10.31 -6.27
C ARG A 137 -4.08 10.75 -6.99
N MET A 138 -4.19 11.41 -8.12
CA MET A 138 -3.02 11.92 -8.86
C MET A 138 -2.37 13.07 -8.08
N LEU A 139 -3.16 14.01 -7.55
CA LEU A 139 -2.64 15.12 -6.75
C LEU A 139 -1.92 14.63 -5.50
N ILE A 140 -2.53 13.72 -4.73
CA ILE A 140 -1.92 13.12 -3.54
C ILE A 140 -0.62 12.39 -3.92
N GLY A 141 -0.63 11.60 -4.99
CA GLY A 141 0.57 10.90 -5.44
C GLY A 141 1.71 11.81 -5.88
N THR A 142 1.39 12.94 -6.54
CA THR A 142 2.40 13.92 -6.94
C THR A 142 2.98 14.65 -5.73
N ILE A 143 2.15 15.02 -4.75
CA ILE A 143 2.60 15.64 -3.50
C ILE A 143 3.47 14.67 -2.69
N SER A 144 3.03 13.42 -2.55
CA SER A 144 3.79 12.38 -1.87
C SER A 144 5.19 12.18 -2.53
N HIS A 145 5.25 12.16 -3.86
CA HIS A 145 6.51 12.09 -4.58
C HIS A 145 7.41 13.30 -4.29
N ALA A 146 6.85 14.53 -4.32
CA ALA A 146 7.59 15.74 -3.98
C ALA A 146 8.12 15.71 -2.53
N LYS A 147 7.31 15.26 -1.57
CA LYS A 147 7.73 15.07 -0.17
C LYS A 147 8.87 14.05 -0.05
N ASN A 148 8.82 12.93 -0.79
CA ASN A 148 9.86 11.92 -0.82
C ASN A 148 11.17 12.41 -1.46
N GLU A 149 11.11 13.41 -2.33
CA GLU A 149 12.26 14.15 -2.86
C GLU A 149 12.66 15.35 -1.98
N MET A 150 12.03 15.51 -0.82
CA MET A 150 12.26 16.62 0.13
C MET A 150 12.02 18.00 -0.47
N LEU A 151 11.14 18.12 -1.48
CA LEU A 151 10.79 19.39 -2.10
C LEU A 151 9.69 20.09 -1.31
N THR A 152 9.94 21.32 -0.90
CA THR A 152 8.91 22.22 -0.37
C THR A 152 7.94 22.65 -1.50
N PRO A 153 6.72 23.13 -1.15
CA PRO A 153 5.81 23.69 -2.16
C PRO A 153 6.45 24.77 -3.04
N GLU A 154 7.30 25.62 -2.45
CA GLU A 154 8.03 26.68 -3.16
C GLU A 154 9.06 26.09 -4.12
N GLU A 155 9.85 25.11 -3.70
CA GLU A 155 10.84 24.44 -4.54
C GLU A 155 10.18 23.67 -5.69
N PHE A 156 9.07 22.95 -5.40
CA PHE A 156 8.25 22.29 -6.41
C PHE A 156 7.72 23.30 -7.44
N ARG A 157 7.24 24.47 -6.99
CA ARG A 157 6.80 25.57 -7.85
C ARG A 157 7.93 26.11 -8.72
N LEU A 158 9.15 26.25 -8.20
CA LEU A 158 10.32 26.69 -8.96
C LEU A 158 10.70 25.69 -10.05
N GLN A 159 10.66 24.39 -9.73
CA GLN A 159 10.93 23.33 -10.71
C GLN A 159 9.88 23.23 -11.81
N SER A 160 8.65 23.70 -11.55
CA SER A 160 7.53 23.67 -12.52
C SER A 160 7.80 24.51 -13.78
N GLY A 161 8.77 25.41 -13.77
CA GLY A 161 9.13 26.25 -14.93
C GLY A 161 7.95 27.05 -15.48
N GLY A 162 7.61 26.81 -16.75
CA GLY A 162 6.49 27.46 -17.44
C GLY A 162 5.20 26.64 -17.48
N ASP A 163 5.20 25.41 -16.96
CA ASP A 163 4.06 24.49 -17.05
C ASP A 163 2.89 24.93 -16.16
N PHE A 164 1.76 25.26 -16.81
CA PHE A 164 0.55 25.70 -16.13
C PHE A 164 -0.08 24.59 -15.26
N HIS A 165 0.01 23.33 -15.69
CA HIS A 165 -0.53 22.20 -14.91
C HIS A 165 0.27 22.00 -13.64
N GLN A 166 1.60 22.02 -13.74
CA GLN A 166 2.49 21.87 -12.58
C GLN A 166 2.33 23.03 -11.58
N LYS A 167 2.14 24.26 -12.07
CA LYS A 167 1.86 25.42 -11.20
C LYS A 167 0.56 25.26 -10.41
N LYS A 168 -0.50 24.74 -11.05
CA LYS A 168 -1.74 24.43 -10.33
C LYS A 168 -1.56 23.35 -9.27
N ILE A 169 -0.74 22.33 -9.54
CA ILE A 169 -0.41 21.32 -8.55
C ILE A 169 0.39 21.93 -7.40
N ALA A 170 1.29 22.87 -7.68
CA ALA A 170 2.01 23.61 -6.65
C ALA A 170 1.07 24.46 -5.76
N ASP A 171 0.04 25.09 -6.33
CA ASP A 171 -0.99 25.81 -5.56
C ASP A 171 -1.76 24.84 -4.65
N VAL A 172 -2.10 23.66 -5.14
CA VAL A 172 -2.78 22.61 -4.37
C VAL A 172 -1.87 22.10 -3.26
N TYR A 173 -0.58 21.88 -3.53
CA TYR A 173 0.39 21.41 -2.55
C TYR A 173 0.57 22.42 -1.41
N GLU A 174 0.71 23.71 -1.73
CA GLU A 174 0.82 24.79 -0.75
C GLU A 174 -0.41 24.85 0.16
N GLU A 175 -1.62 24.81 -0.42
CA GLU A 175 -2.85 24.85 0.37
C GLU A 175 -3.06 23.57 1.18
N TYR A 176 -2.66 22.41 0.64
CA TYR A 176 -2.72 21.12 1.36
C TYR A 176 -1.85 21.15 2.64
N GLU A 177 -0.60 21.62 2.55
CA GLU A 177 0.29 21.79 3.70
C GLU A 177 -0.26 22.80 4.71
N LYS A 178 -0.84 23.90 4.23
CA LYS A 178 -1.48 24.90 5.09
C LYS A 178 -2.65 24.32 5.87
N GLN A 179 -3.49 23.51 5.24
CA GLN A 179 -4.62 22.86 5.89
C GLN A 179 -4.18 21.77 6.88
N LEU A 180 -3.17 20.97 6.55
CA LEU A 180 -2.58 20.01 7.51
C LEU A 180 -2.10 20.75 8.76
N ARG A 181 -1.38 21.86 8.57
CA ARG A 181 -0.87 22.65 9.70
C ARG A 181 -2.01 23.26 10.52
N ALA A 182 -3.06 23.78 9.89
CA ALA A 182 -4.22 24.37 10.57
C ALA A 182 -4.98 23.31 11.43
N ASN A 183 -5.03 22.07 10.97
CA ASN A 183 -5.65 20.95 11.66
C ASN A 183 -4.73 20.30 12.72
N ASN A 184 -3.53 20.83 12.92
CA ASN A 184 -2.48 20.17 13.69
C ASN A 184 -2.36 18.70 13.32
N ALA A 185 -2.22 18.42 12.01
CA ALA A 185 -2.17 17.10 11.44
C ALA A 185 -0.93 16.89 10.58
N LEU A 186 -0.47 15.65 10.51
CA LEU A 186 0.61 15.20 9.63
C LEU A 186 0.12 14.01 8.82
N ASP A 187 0.48 13.92 7.55
CA ASP A 187 0.33 12.69 6.79
C ASP A 187 1.54 11.76 7.00
N PHE A 188 1.49 10.55 6.40
CA PHE A 188 2.57 9.57 6.57
C PHE A 188 3.92 10.07 6.03
N ASP A 189 3.93 10.81 4.92
CA ASP A 189 5.17 11.37 4.36
C ASP A 189 5.73 12.47 5.29
N ASP A 190 4.86 13.26 5.94
CA ASP A 190 5.27 14.28 6.89
C ASP A 190 5.97 13.74 8.12
N LEU A 191 5.61 12.54 8.59
CA LEU A 191 6.28 11.94 9.75
C LEU A 191 7.79 11.82 9.53
N LEU A 192 8.18 11.42 8.33
CA LEU A 192 9.58 11.33 7.92
C LEU A 192 10.17 12.71 7.63
N LEU A 193 9.50 13.48 6.77
CA LEU A 193 9.99 14.77 6.28
C LEU A 193 10.17 15.78 7.42
N LYS A 194 9.20 15.91 8.34
CA LYS A 194 9.30 16.83 9.49
C LYS A 194 10.37 16.39 10.48
N THR A 195 10.65 15.09 10.60
CA THR A 195 11.77 14.61 11.44
C THR A 195 13.12 14.99 10.81
N VAL A 196 13.28 14.86 9.49
CA VAL A 196 14.48 15.32 8.79
C VAL A 196 14.61 16.84 8.93
N GLN A 197 13.53 17.59 8.71
CA GLN A 197 13.50 19.05 8.87
C GLN A 197 13.87 19.48 10.29
N LEU A 198 13.37 18.76 11.32
CA LEU A 198 13.71 18.99 12.72
C LEU A 198 15.22 18.83 12.95
N PHE A 199 15.82 17.77 12.45
CA PHE A 199 17.26 17.51 12.60
C PHE A 199 18.13 18.51 11.84
N GLN A 200 17.69 18.98 10.69
CA GLN A 200 18.41 19.97 9.89
C GLN A 200 18.36 21.38 10.51
N THR A 201 17.25 21.72 11.20
CA THR A 201 17.06 23.06 11.78
C THR A 201 17.44 23.14 13.27
N GLN A 202 17.35 22.03 14.00
CA GLN A 202 17.59 21.96 15.45
C GLN A 202 18.77 21.04 15.76
N HIS A 203 19.97 21.58 15.67
CA HIS A 203 21.21 20.79 15.84
C HIS A 203 21.32 20.13 17.22
N ASP A 204 20.87 20.77 18.28
CA ASP A 204 20.90 20.20 19.64
C ASP A 204 20.05 18.92 19.72
N VAL A 205 18.91 18.88 19.02
CA VAL A 205 18.05 17.69 18.95
C VAL A 205 18.76 16.58 18.17
N LEU A 206 19.37 16.90 17.03
CA LEU A 206 20.15 15.93 16.26
C LEU A 206 21.30 15.36 17.08
N GLU A 207 22.09 16.21 17.75
CA GLU A 207 23.22 15.78 18.60
C GLU A 207 22.74 14.84 19.70
N TYR A 208 21.63 15.15 20.36
CA TYR A 208 21.04 14.29 21.39
C TYR A 208 20.76 12.87 20.84
N TYR A 209 20.14 12.75 19.68
CA TYR A 209 19.83 11.44 19.09
C TYR A 209 21.07 10.75 18.51
N GLN A 210 22.06 11.46 18.02
CA GLN A 210 23.36 10.89 17.63
C GLN A 210 24.12 10.30 18.82
N GLU A 211 24.11 10.99 19.98
CA GLU A 211 24.71 10.45 21.22
C GLU A 211 23.94 9.25 21.74
N ARG A 212 22.62 9.26 21.60
CA ARG A 212 21.76 8.15 21.98
C ARG A 212 21.99 6.94 21.09
N PHE A 213 22.01 7.10 19.77
CA PHE A 213 22.07 6.01 18.81
C PHE A 213 23.47 5.87 18.21
N ARG A 214 24.40 5.34 19.01
CA ARG A 214 25.78 5.13 18.57
C ARG A 214 25.93 3.96 17.61
N TYR A 215 25.00 3.00 17.65
CA TYR A 215 24.92 1.84 16.76
C TYR A 215 23.53 1.81 16.11
N ILE A 216 23.51 1.91 14.82
CA ILE A 216 22.28 1.96 14.03
C ILE A 216 22.24 0.75 13.10
N MET A 217 21.12 0.02 13.11
CA MET A 217 20.88 -1.13 12.22
C MET A 217 19.59 -0.90 11.46
N VAL A 218 19.61 -1.15 10.16
CA VAL A 218 18.44 -1.01 9.28
C VAL A 218 18.24 -2.30 8.51
N ASP A 219 17.10 -2.95 8.72
CA ASP A 219 16.67 -4.11 7.94
C ASP A 219 15.91 -3.67 6.67
N GLU A 220 15.85 -4.54 5.65
CA GLU A 220 15.20 -4.32 4.36
C GLU A 220 15.61 -2.99 3.68
N TYR A 221 16.90 -2.63 3.77
CA TYR A 221 17.40 -1.31 3.36
C TYR A 221 17.13 -0.96 1.88
N GLN A 222 16.93 -1.93 1.01
CA GLN A 222 16.58 -1.75 -0.40
C GLN A 222 15.20 -1.11 -0.63
N ASP A 223 14.36 -1.05 0.41
CA ASP A 223 13.03 -0.45 0.34
C ASP A 223 12.99 0.99 0.85
N THR A 224 14.12 1.55 1.24
CA THR A 224 14.20 2.94 1.73
C THR A 224 13.98 3.94 0.60
N ASN A 225 13.25 5.02 0.92
CA ASN A 225 13.12 6.21 0.07
C ASN A 225 14.19 7.27 0.39
N GLY A 226 14.21 8.38 -0.36
CA GLY A 226 15.20 9.45 -0.19
C GLY A 226 15.17 10.10 1.20
N VAL A 227 13.99 10.29 1.78
CA VAL A 227 13.83 10.88 3.12
C VAL A 227 14.35 9.94 4.22
N GLN A 228 14.04 8.65 4.12
CA GLN A 228 14.53 7.63 5.05
C GLN A 228 16.05 7.48 4.97
N PHE A 229 16.60 7.51 3.76
CA PHE A 229 18.04 7.53 3.54
C PHE A 229 18.68 8.74 4.23
N GLU A 230 18.15 9.95 4.03
CA GLU A 230 18.68 11.17 4.64
C GLU A 230 18.58 11.14 6.17
N LEU A 231 17.47 10.64 6.71
CA LEU A 231 17.28 10.45 8.14
C LEU A 231 18.35 9.55 8.76
N VAL A 232 18.62 8.39 8.15
CA VAL A 232 19.68 7.46 8.59
C VAL A 232 21.04 8.10 8.45
N ARG A 233 21.32 8.83 7.36
CA ARG A 233 22.58 9.54 7.11
C ARG A 233 22.85 10.59 8.18
N LEU A 234 21.84 11.39 8.57
CA LEU A 234 21.97 12.40 9.62
C LEU A 234 22.27 11.75 10.98
N LEU A 235 21.52 10.72 11.36
CA LEU A 235 21.73 10.02 12.62
C LEU A 235 23.10 9.34 12.70
N ALA A 236 23.52 8.68 11.62
CA ALA A 236 24.79 7.95 11.58
C ALA A 236 26.03 8.83 11.44
N SER A 237 25.88 10.12 11.06
CA SER A 237 27.01 10.98 10.63
C SER A 237 28.10 11.14 11.67
N ARG A 238 27.80 11.08 12.97
CA ARG A 238 28.77 11.29 14.06
C ARG A 238 29.64 10.06 14.34
N TYR A 239 29.03 8.88 14.52
CA TYR A 239 29.71 7.64 14.90
C TYR A 239 30.00 6.72 13.74
N GLN A 240 29.27 6.81 12.66
CA GLN A 240 29.36 5.98 11.45
C GLN A 240 29.20 4.47 11.69
N ASN A 241 28.73 4.04 12.86
CA ASN A 241 28.45 2.64 13.14
C ASN A 241 27.05 2.27 12.61
N LEU A 242 26.97 2.26 11.29
CA LEU A 242 25.74 1.97 10.53
C LEU A 242 25.85 0.60 9.89
N CYS A 243 25.00 -0.32 10.30
CA CYS A 243 24.84 -1.62 9.68
C CYS A 243 23.52 -1.65 8.90
N VAL A 244 23.58 -1.81 7.58
CA VAL A 244 22.38 -1.99 6.74
C VAL A 244 22.35 -3.39 6.18
N VAL A 245 21.16 -3.99 6.20
CA VAL A 245 20.93 -5.33 5.66
C VAL A 245 19.84 -5.23 4.61
N GLY A 246 20.04 -5.88 3.47
CA GLY A 246 19.05 -5.86 2.42
C GLY A 246 19.36 -6.82 1.27
N ASP A 247 18.36 -6.97 0.43
CA ASP A 247 18.41 -7.75 -0.80
C ASP A 247 17.90 -6.89 -1.96
N ASP A 248 18.79 -6.41 -2.79
CA ASP A 248 18.43 -5.60 -3.97
C ASP A 248 17.49 -6.36 -4.93
N ASP A 249 17.55 -7.70 -4.96
CA ASP A 249 16.61 -8.54 -5.72
C ASP A 249 15.20 -8.60 -5.10
N GLN A 250 15.00 -8.06 -3.90
CA GLN A 250 13.69 -7.93 -3.24
C GLN A 250 13.19 -6.47 -3.15
N SER A 251 13.78 -5.53 -3.90
CA SER A 251 13.30 -4.14 -3.99
C SER A 251 12.06 -4.09 -4.88
N ILE A 252 10.86 -4.00 -4.26
CA ILE A 252 9.55 -4.09 -4.92
C ILE A 252 8.58 -2.96 -4.53
N TYR A 253 9.07 -1.89 -3.92
CA TYR A 253 8.26 -0.76 -3.44
C TYR A 253 8.58 0.58 -4.11
N LYS A 254 9.10 0.59 -5.37
CA LYS A 254 9.33 1.80 -6.18
C LYS A 254 8.05 2.65 -6.26
N PHE A 255 6.88 2.01 -6.40
CA PHE A 255 5.58 2.70 -6.44
C PHE A 255 5.20 3.41 -5.11
N ARG A 256 5.92 3.15 -4.00
CA ARG A 256 5.84 3.84 -2.71
C ARG A 256 7.03 4.78 -2.47
N GLY A 257 7.82 5.05 -3.49
CA GLY A 257 8.97 5.94 -3.42
C GLY A 257 10.29 5.28 -3.01
N ALA A 258 10.34 3.95 -2.86
CA ALA A 258 11.61 3.25 -2.60
C ALA A 258 12.61 3.49 -3.74
N ASP A 259 13.86 3.74 -3.39
CA ASP A 259 14.95 3.95 -4.33
C ASP A 259 16.03 2.88 -4.14
N ILE A 260 16.06 1.93 -5.04
CA ILE A 260 17.04 0.83 -5.03
C ILE A 260 18.50 1.34 -5.03
N ARG A 261 18.75 2.57 -5.53
CA ARG A 261 20.08 3.16 -5.52
C ARG A 261 20.64 3.35 -4.11
N ASN A 262 19.79 3.47 -3.10
CA ASN A 262 20.24 3.58 -1.71
C ASN A 262 21.10 2.39 -1.28
N ILE A 263 20.75 1.16 -1.67
CA ILE A 263 21.57 -0.03 -1.39
C ILE A 263 22.66 -0.24 -2.44
N LEU A 264 22.39 0.01 -3.71
CA LEU A 264 23.36 -0.18 -4.79
C LEU A 264 24.55 0.76 -4.67
N ASP A 265 24.30 2.01 -4.29
CA ASP A 265 25.30 3.09 -4.20
C ASP A 265 25.79 3.35 -2.76
N PHE A 266 25.46 2.50 -1.80
CA PHE A 266 25.85 2.65 -0.39
C PHE A 266 27.36 2.87 -0.23
N GLU A 267 28.19 2.10 -0.96
CA GLU A 267 29.65 2.23 -0.93
C GLU A 267 30.17 3.54 -1.55
N LYS A 268 29.35 4.26 -2.35
CA LYS A 268 29.72 5.57 -2.90
C LYS A 268 29.46 6.72 -1.92
N VAL A 269 28.47 6.53 -1.03
CA VAL A 269 28.06 7.54 -0.07
C VAL A 269 28.86 7.45 1.23
N PHE A 270 29.04 6.23 1.74
CA PHE A 270 29.80 6.00 2.97
C PHE A 270 31.24 5.58 2.67
N THR A 271 32.19 6.09 3.46
CA THR A 271 33.62 5.79 3.28
C THR A 271 34.00 4.55 4.10
N LYS A 272 34.90 3.72 3.57
CA LYS A 272 35.43 2.53 4.25
C LYS A 272 34.36 1.50 4.60
N VAL A 273 33.39 1.33 3.73
CA VAL A 273 32.32 0.34 3.89
C VAL A 273 32.88 -1.07 3.86
N ALA A 274 32.50 -1.89 4.84
CA ALA A 274 32.66 -3.34 4.76
C ALA A 274 31.42 -3.91 4.03
N VAL A 275 31.62 -4.82 3.09
CA VAL A 275 30.52 -5.51 2.36
C VAL A 275 30.62 -6.99 2.63
N ILE A 276 29.57 -7.59 3.19
CA ILE A 276 29.48 -9.01 3.48
C ILE A 276 28.28 -9.57 2.74
N LYS A 277 28.48 -10.68 2.01
CA LYS A 277 27.41 -11.37 1.27
C LYS A 277 26.92 -12.59 2.04
N LEU A 278 25.61 -12.71 2.23
CA LEU A 278 24.94 -13.89 2.79
C LEU A 278 24.19 -14.60 1.66
N GLU A 279 24.81 -15.65 1.10
CA GLU A 279 24.31 -16.37 -0.08
C GLU A 279 23.73 -17.75 0.25
N GLN A 280 24.00 -18.29 1.46
CA GLN A 280 23.41 -19.55 1.91
C GLN A 280 21.96 -19.35 2.33
N ASN A 281 21.05 -20.04 1.67
CA ASN A 281 19.63 -20.05 1.99
C ASN A 281 19.30 -21.26 2.88
N TYR A 282 18.47 -21.02 3.91
CA TYR A 282 18.04 -22.03 4.88
C TYR A 282 16.53 -22.33 4.78
N ARG A 283 15.82 -21.68 3.86
CA ARG A 283 14.37 -21.74 3.73
C ARG A 283 13.93 -22.78 2.71
N SER A 284 14.39 -22.64 1.48
CA SER A 284 13.82 -23.31 0.31
C SER A 284 14.65 -24.51 -0.13
N THR A 285 14.01 -25.43 -0.85
CA THR A 285 14.68 -26.51 -1.56
C THR A 285 15.51 -26.00 -2.74
N ALA A 286 16.48 -26.79 -3.22
CA ALA A 286 17.40 -26.36 -4.26
C ALA A 286 16.70 -26.08 -5.60
N ASN A 287 15.67 -26.84 -5.98
CA ASN A 287 14.91 -26.61 -7.21
C ASN A 287 14.20 -25.25 -7.22
N ILE A 288 13.61 -24.85 -6.10
CA ILE A 288 12.96 -23.52 -5.93
C ILE A 288 14.00 -22.41 -6.06
N LEU A 289 15.17 -22.56 -5.41
CA LEU A 289 16.24 -21.55 -5.48
C LEU A 289 16.83 -21.42 -6.88
N ASN A 290 17.04 -22.56 -7.56
CA ASN A 290 17.56 -22.53 -8.93
C ASN A 290 16.61 -21.83 -9.89
N ALA A 291 15.29 -22.00 -9.71
CA ALA A 291 14.29 -21.25 -10.46
C ALA A 291 14.32 -19.75 -10.15
N ALA A 292 14.40 -19.39 -8.86
CA ALA A 292 14.51 -18.00 -8.44
C ALA A 292 15.77 -17.32 -9.00
N ASN A 293 16.93 -17.98 -8.90
CA ASN A 293 18.20 -17.50 -9.48
C ASN A 293 18.10 -17.33 -10.99
N ALA A 294 17.48 -18.27 -11.71
CA ALA A 294 17.31 -18.19 -13.14
C ALA A 294 16.48 -16.99 -13.55
N VAL A 295 15.31 -16.78 -12.92
CA VAL A 295 14.46 -15.63 -13.21
C VAL A 295 15.18 -14.32 -12.94
N ILE A 296 15.76 -14.15 -11.73
CA ILE A 296 16.35 -12.86 -11.36
C ILE A 296 17.65 -12.53 -12.12
N SER A 297 18.32 -13.54 -12.69
CA SER A 297 19.53 -13.33 -13.49
C SER A 297 19.33 -12.49 -14.76
N HIS A 298 18.08 -12.33 -15.20
CA HIS A 298 17.71 -11.48 -16.33
C HIS A 298 17.66 -9.98 -16.00
N ASN A 299 17.78 -9.60 -14.73
CA ASN A 299 17.92 -8.20 -14.32
C ASN A 299 19.37 -7.74 -14.42
N HIS A 300 19.59 -6.50 -14.90
CA HIS A 300 20.92 -5.93 -15.11
C HIS A 300 21.38 -5.04 -13.95
N GLY A 301 20.48 -4.29 -13.33
CA GLY A 301 20.77 -3.35 -12.23
C GLY A 301 20.83 -4.00 -10.86
N ARG A 302 21.70 -5.04 -10.64
CA ARG A 302 21.79 -5.79 -9.38
C ARG A 302 23.23 -5.97 -8.91
N LYS A 303 23.39 -6.17 -7.58
CA LYS A 303 24.65 -6.64 -6.98
C LYS A 303 24.84 -8.12 -7.26
N ASP A 304 26.03 -8.50 -7.70
CA ASP A 304 26.34 -9.91 -8.01
C ASP A 304 26.29 -10.79 -6.75
N LYS A 305 25.33 -11.72 -6.73
CA LYS A 305 25.13 -12.76 -5.71
C LYS A 305 24.38 -13.94 -6.29
N THR A 306 24.61 -15.14 -5.76
CA THR A 306 23.93 -16.36 -6.17
C THR A 306 23.56 -17.15 -4.94
N LEU A 307 22.27 -17.42 -4.75
CA LEU A 307 21.77 -18.20 -3.63
C LEU A 307 22.09 -19.68 -3.84
N TRP A 308 22.51 -20.33 -2.77
CA TRP A 308 22.70 -21.77 -2.70
C TRP A 308 22.17 -22.31 -1.37
N THR A 309 21.90 -23.62 -1.30
CA THR A 309 21.40 -24.28 -0.08
C THR A 309 22.02 -25.64 0.10
N ASP A 310 22.10 -26.08 1.36
CA ASP A 310 22.39 -27.47 1.75
C ASP A 310 21.11 -28.31 1.92
N ASN A 311 19.92 -27.71 1.74
CA ASN A 311 18.64 -28.41 1.75
C ASN A 311 18.57 -29.37 0.54
N GLU A 312 17.68 -30.37 0.62
CA GLU A 312 17.42 -31.32 -0.47
C GLU A 312 17.00 -30.61 -1.77
N ASP A 313 17.14 -31.31 -2.89
CA ASP A 313 16.70 -30.80 -4.19
C ASP A 313 15.21 -30.42 -4.18
N GLY A 314 14.39 -31.20 -3.48
CA GLY A 314 12.96 -31.07 -3.39
C GLY A 314 12.24 -31.41 -4.69
N ASP A 315 10.94 -31.20 -4.71
CA ASP A 315 10.13 -31.45 -5.90
C ASP A 315 10.39 -30.40 -6.98
N LYS A 316 10.16 -30.81 -8.24
CA LYS A 316 10.16 -29.86 -9.36
C LYS A 316 8.95 -28.93 -9.26
N ILE A 317 9.12 -27.71 -9.73
CA ILE A 317 8.06 -26.69 -9.76
C ILE A 317 6.89 -27.19 -10.61
N ALA A 318 5.72 -27.32 -10.00
CA ALA A 318 4.53 -27.72 -10.72
C ALA A 318 4.02 -26.58 -11.58
N PHE A 319 3.84 -26.80 -12.88
CA PHE A 319 3.20 -25.83 -13.77
C PHE A 319 1.91 -26.39 -14.36
N ARG A 320 0.83 -25.58 -14.35
CA ARG A 320 -0.48 -25.93 -14.92
C ARG A 320 -1.07 -24.77 -15.68
N GLN A 321 -1.57 -25.06 -16.88
CA GLN A 321 -2.30 -24.09 -17.71
C GLN A 321 -3.75 -24.51 -17.84
N PHE A 322 -4.66 -23.58 -17.61
CA PHE A 322 -6.12 -23.78 -17.65
C PHE A 322 -6.76 -22.97 -18.77
N ASP A 323 -7.96 -23.37 -19.20
CA ASP A 323 -8.71 -22.61 -20.20
C ASP A 323 -9.31 -21.34 -19.62
N THR A 324 -9.78 -21.37 -18.36
CA THR A 324 -10.37 -20.22 -17.67
C THR A 324 -9.79 -20.00 -16.29
N ALA A 325 -9.95 -18.79 -15.77
CA ALA A 325 -9.59 -18.45 -14.38
C ALA A 325 -10.41 -19.25 -13.35
N PHE A 326 -11.62 -19.66 -13.72
CA PHE A 326 -12.47 -20.51 -12.90
C PHE A 326 -11.87 -21.91 -12.73
N ASP A 327 -11.39 -22.52 -13.84
CA ASP A 327 -10.73 -23.82 -13.81
C ASP A 327 -9.43 -23.77 -13.03
N GLU A 328 -8.68 -22.65 -13.11
CA GLU A 328 -7.49 -22.40 -12.32
C GLU A 328 -7.80 -22.41 -10.81
N ALA A 329 -8.82 -21.66 -10.39
CA ALA A 329 -9.23 -21.59 -9.00
C ALA A 329 -9.77 -22.93 -8.48
N GLU A 330 -10.56 -23.64 -9.28
CA GLU A 330 -11.08 -24.98 -8.98
C GLU A 330 -9.94 -25.98 -8.71
N TYR A 331 -8.92 -25.96 -9.59
CA TYR A 331 -7.75 -26.84 -9.44
C TYR A 331 -7.02 -26.55 -8.14
N ILE A 332 -6.65 -25.28 -7.87
CA ILE A 332 -5.86 -24.92 -6.68
C ILE A 332 -6.60 -25.31 -5.41
N VAL A 333 -7.88 -25.00 -5.29
CA VAL A 333 -8.68 -25.32 -4.10
C VAL A 333 -8.84 -26.83 -3.93
N SER A 334 -9.01 -27.59 -5.02
CA SER A 334 -9.11 -29.04 -4.99
C SER A 334 -7.78 -29.71 -4.63
N ASP A 335 -6.66 -29.17 -5.13
CA ASP A 335 -5.31 -29.67 -4.85
C ASP A 335 -4.97 -29.49 -3.35
N ILE A 336 -5.24 -28.29 -2.79
CA ILE A 336 -5.08 -28.05 -1.34
C ILE A 336 -5.92 -29.03 -0.53
N LYS A 337 -7.19 -29.18 -0.88
CA LYS A 337 -8.12 -30.08 -0.19
C LYS A 337 -7.61 -31.52 -0.21
N GLU A 338 -7.15 -32.01 -1.36
CA GLU A 338 -6.64 -33.38 -1.53
C GLU A 338 -5.43 -33.65 -0.64
N HIS A 339 -4.48 -32.68 -0.55
CA HIS A 339 -3.29 -32.83 0.29
C HIS A 339 -3.63 -32.82 1.79
N VAL A 340 -4.55 -31.93 2.22
CA VAL A 340 -5.00 -31.89 3.62
C VAL A 340 -5.78 -33.17 3.99
N GLU A 341 -6.69 -33.64 3.11
CA GLU A 341 -7.43 -34.90 3.34
C GLU A 341 -6.51 -36.13 3.41
N LYS A 342 -5.35 -36.10 2.74
CA LYS A 342 -4.33 -37.14 2.83
C LYS A 342 -3.45 -37.01 4.09
N GLY A 343 -3.57 -35.91 4.84
CA GLY A 343 -2.72 -35.64 6.02
C GLY A 343 -1.28 -35.28 5.64
N GLU A 344 -1.04 -34.76 4.45
CA GLU A 344 0.29 -34.37 3.98
C GLU A 344 0.63 -32.92 4.42
N CYS A 345 -0.37 -32.07 4.71
CA CYS A 345 -0.22 -30.70 5.22
C CYS A 345 -1.50 -30.26 5.94
N ASP A 346 -1.43 -29.15 6.67
CA ASP A 346 -2.56 -28.41 7.22
C ASP A 346 -2.96 -27.26 6.26
N TYR A 347 -4.13 -26.65 6.46
CA TYR A 347 -4.58 -25.50 5.64
C TYR A 347 -3.62 -24.34 5.74
N GLN A 348 -3.10 -24.02 6.93
CA GLN A 348 -2.15 -22.95 7.20
C GLN A 348 -0.81 -23.07 6.46
N ASP A 349 -0.45 -24.26 6.00
CA ASP A 349 0.77 -24.51 5.24
C ASP A 349 0.69 -23.97 3.79
N ASN A 350 -0.51 -23.57 3.35
CA ASN A 350 -0.78 -23.21 1.98
C ASN A 350 -1.04 -21.71 1.80
N ALA A 351 -0.34 -21.09 0.85
CA ALA A 351 -0.57 -19.70 0.45
C ALA A 351 -0.85 -19.58 -1.04
N ILE A 352 -1.87 -18.79 -1.40
CA ILE A 352 -2.16 -18.39 -2.78
C ILE A 352 -1.71 -16.95 -2.98
N LEU A 353 -0.71 -16.76 -3.83
CA LEU A 353 -0.14 -15.46 -4.14
C LEU A 353 -0.57 -15.00 -5.54
N TYR A 354 -1.04 -13.77 -5.63
CA TYR A 354 -1.51 -13.18 -6.88
C TYR A 354 -1.04 -11.72 -7.02
N ARG A 355 -1.15 -11.18 -8.24
CA ARG A 355 -0.66 -9.81 -8.54
C ARG A 355 -1.59 -8.72 -8.01
N THR A 356 -2.91 -8.94 -8.04
CA THR A 356 -3.91 -7.94 -7.63
C THR A 356 -5.02 -8.56 -6.80
N ASN A 357 -5.55 -7.82 -5.82
CA ASN A 357 -6.66 -8.27 -4.97
C ASN A 357 -7.93 -8.65 -5.74
N ALA A 358 -8.13 -8.12 -6.95
CA ALA A 358 -9.28 -8.50 -7.77
C ALA A 358 -9.29 -10.00 -8.14
N GLN A 359 -8.15 -10.69 -8.06
CA GLN A 359 -8.03 -12.11 -8.34
C GLN A 359 -8.58 -12.98 -7.20
N SER A 360 -8.63 -12.47 -5.96
CA SER A 360 -9.07 -13.25 -4.78
C SER A 360 -10.49 -13.78 -4.93
N ARG A 361 -11.38 -13.01 -5.56
CA ARG A 361 -12.81 -13.33 -5.64
C ARG A 361 -13.10 -14.73 -6.17
N MET A 362 -12.38 -15.18 -7.20
CA MET A 362 -12.59 -16.51 -7.80
C MET A 362 -12.19 -17.61 -6.81
N PHE A 363 -11.12 -17.41 -6.06
CA PHE A 363 -10.69 -18.33 -5.01
C PHE A 363 -11.68 -18.35 -3.85
N GLU A 364 -12.13 -17.18 -3.40
CA GLU A 364 -13.15 -17.04 -2.33
C GLU A 364 -14.40 -17.85 -2.62
N GLU A 365 -14.96 -17.68 -3.84
CA GLU A 365 -16.16 -18.43 -4.28
C GLU A 365 -15.92 -19.96 -4.21
N LYS A 366 -14.71 -20.43 -4.52
CA LYS A 366 -14.35 -21.84 -4.46
C LYS A 366 -14.11 -22.35 -3.04
N PHE A 367 -13.43 -21.59 -2.19
CA PHE A 367 -13.21 -21.94 -0.79
C PHE A 367 -14.54 -22.04 -0.03
N VAL A 368 -15.45 -21.08 -0.23
CA VAL A 368 -16.81 -21.12 0.34
C VAL A 368 -17.56 -22.38 -0.12
N THR A 369 -17.52 -22.69 -1.42
CA THR A 369 -18.19 -23.88 -1.96
C THR A 369 -17.60 -25.18 -1.43
N ALA A 370 -16.28 -25.23 -1.23
CA ALA A 370 -15.58 -26.40 -0.71
C ALA A 370 -15.61 -26.51 0.84
N ASN A 371 -16.15 -25.50 1.53
CA ASN A 371 -16.17 -25.36 2.97
C ASN A 371 -14.78 -25.45 3.61
N ILE A 372 -13.81 -24.75 3.00
CA ILE A 372 -12.41 -24.66 3.46
C ILE A 372 -12.18 -23.29 4.09
N PRO A 373 -11.58 -23.23 5.30
CA PRO A 373 -11.26 -21.96 5.95
C PRO A 373 -10.17 -21.21 5.17
N TYR A 374 -10.35 -19.91 4.95
CA TYR A 374 -9.39 -19.04 4.30
C TYR A 374 -9.37 -17.64 4.89
N LYS A 375 -8.25 -16.93 4.73
CA LYS A 375 -8.09 -15.53 5.12
C LYS A 375 -7.44 -14.73 4.01
N ILE A 376 -8.01 -13.55 3.70
CA ILE A 376 -7.44 -12.61 2.72
C ILE A 376 -6.65 -11.55 3.47
N ILE A 377 -5.37 -11.42 3.12
CA ILE A 377 -4.51 -10.34 3.62
C ILE A 377 -4.56 -9.17 2.63
N GLY A 378 -4.80 -7.96 3.16
CA GLY A 378 -5.00 -6.75 2.34
C GLY A 378 -6.44 -6.58 1.82
N GLY A 379 -7.43 -7.16 2.52
CA GLY A 379 -8.85 -6.92 2.34
C GLY A 379 -9.29 -5.53 2.83
N ILE A 380 -10.56 -5.36 3.21
CA ILE A 380 -11.01 -4.12 3.85
C ILE A 380 -10.40 -4.05 5.25
N ASN A 381 -9.51 -3.07 5.45
CA ASN A 381 -8.85 -2.84 6.73
C ASN A 381 -9.90 -2.65 7.84
N PHE A 382 -9.71 -3.32 8.99
CA PHE A 382 -10.55 -3.20 10.18
C PHE A 382 -10.79 -1.74 10.58
N TYR A 383 -9.71 -0.94 10.62
CA TYR A 383 -9.77 0.47 10.99
C TYR A 383 -10.41 1.38 9.91
N ALA A 384 -10.63 0.89 8.70
CA ALA A 384 -11.36 1.60 7.64
C ALA A 384 -12.88 1.42 7.73
N ARG A 385 -13.38 0.53 8.61
CA ARG A 385 -14.82 0.32 8.84
C ARG A 385 -15.47 1.56 9.41
N ARG A 386 -16.71 1.84 8.98
CA ARG A 386 -17.41 3.09 9.32
C ARG A 386 -17.53 3.29 10.83
N GLU A 387 -18.00 2.28 11.56
CA GLU A 387 -18.20 2.30 13.01
C GLU A 387 -16.89 2.54 13.76
N ILE A 388 -15.80 1.92 13.32
CA ILE A 388 -14.48 2.09 13.91
C ILE A 388 -13.96 3.51 13.68
N LYS A 389 -14.06 4.02 12.43
CA LYS A 389 -13.66 5.40 12.12
C LYS A 389 -14.48 6.44 12.87
N ASP A 390 -15.76 6.16 13.14
CA ASP A 390 -16.61 7.08 13.91
C ASP A 390 -16.14 7.16 15.37
N ILE A 391 -15.87 6.03 16.02
CA ILE A 391 -15.34 6.02 17.39
C ILE A 391 -13.93 6.65 17.46
N LEU A 392 -13.05 6.28 16.53
CA LEU A 392 -11.73 6.90 16.46
C LEU A 392 -11.79 8.42 16.24
N ALA A 393 -12.77 8.93 15.49
CA ALA A 393 -12.94 10.36 15.31
C ALA A 393 -13.40 11.07 16.59
N TYR A 394 -14.17 10.42 17.47
CA TYR A 394 -14.41 10.92 18.82
C TYR A 394 -13.11 11.02 19.62
N LEU A 395 -12.35 9.94 19.66
CA LEU A 395 -11.06 9.91 20.36
C LEU A 395 -10.10 10.96 19.82
N LYS A 396 -9.99 11.09 18.48
CA LYS A 396 -9.19 12.16 17.83
C LYS A 396 -9.65 13.55 18.23
N THR A 397 -10.95 13.82 18.31
CA THR A 397 -11.49 15.12 18.70
C THR A 397 -11.24 15.44 20.18
N VAL A 398 -11.26 14.43 21.05
CA VAL A 398 -10.92 14.58 22.46
C VAL A 398 -9.44 14.89 22.63
N ASP A 399 -8.55 14.20 21.91
CA ASP A 399 -7.10 14.39 21.93
C ASP A 399 -6.68 15.71 21.24
N ASN A 400 -7.15 15.90 20.00
CA ASN A 400 -6.83 17.06 19.15
C ASN A 400 -8.08 17.77 18.64
N GLY A 401 -8.52 18.76 19.37
CA GLY A 401 -9.69 19.57 18.98
C GLY A 401 -9.48 20.45 17.73
N GLN A 402 -8.28 20.51 17.16
CA GLN A 402 -7.98 21.25 15.94
C GLN A 402 -8.23 20.41 14.67
N ASP A 403 -8.43 19.10 14.81
CA ASP A 403 -8.73 18.22 13.68
C ASP A 403 -10.17 18.41 13.17
N ASP A 404 -10.35 19.33 12.25
CA ASP A 404 -11.64 19.67 11.65
C ASP A 404 -12.29 18.48 10.92
N LEU A 405 -11.50 17.52 10.40
CA LEU A 405 -12.05 16.32 9.75
C LEU A 405 -12.71 15.40 10.78
N ALA A 406 -12.06 15.17 11.90
CA ALA A 406 -12.62 14.37 13.01
C ALA A 406 -13.89 15.02 13.58
N VAL A 407 -13.85 16.32 13.88
CA VAL A 407 -15.00 17.09 14.37
C VAL A 407 -16.19 17.01 13.40
N ARG A 408 -15.99 17.24 12.11
CA ARG A 408 -17.03 17.16 11.08
C ARG A 408 -17.64 15.79 10.95
N ARG A 409 -16.82 14.75 11.14
CA ARG A 409 -17.30 13.38 11.08
C ARG A 409 -18.30 13.06 12.17
N ILE A 410 -18.05 13.49 13.41
CA ILE A 410 -18.82 13.09 14.57
C ILE A 410 -19.94 14.08 14.97
N ILE A 411 -19.91 15.34 14.50
CA ILE A 411 -20.83 16.40 14.95
C ILE A 411 -22.32 16.01 14.87
N ASN A 412 -22.68 15.15 13.92
CA ASN A 412 -24.04 14.63 13.74
C ASN A 412 -24.07 13.09 13.63
N VAL A 413 -23.13 12.39 14.23
CA VAL A 413 -23.05 10.93 14.32
C VAL A 413 -22.82 10.55 15.78
N PRO A 414 -23.78 9.88 16.44
CA PRO A 414 -25.18 9.62 16.05
C PRO A 414 -25.98 10.87 15.74
N LYS A 415 -27.13 10.70 15.07
CA LYS A 415 -27.95 11.83 14.61
C LYS A 415 -28.41 12.75 15.77
N ARG A 416 -27.91 13.98 15.81
CA ARG A 416 -28.26 15.03 16.78
C ARG A 416 -29.18 16.11 16.19
N GLY A 417 -29.60 15.92 14.93
CA GLY A 417 -30.41 16.91 14.22
C GLY A 417 -29.64 18.19 13.86
N ILE A 418 -28.30 18.09 13.77
CA ILE A 418 -27.45 19.16 13.23
C ILE A 418 -27.38 18.92 11.71
N GLY A 419 -28.04 19.81 10.95
CA GLY A 419 -28.13 19.68 9.49
C GLY A 419 -26.88 20.19 8.78
N LEU A 420 -26.67 19.73 7.53
CA LEU A 420 -25.57 20.18 6.69
C LEU A 420 -25.49 21.71 6.53
N THR A 421 -26.64 22.41 6.51
CA THR A 421 -26.68 23.86 6.45
C THR A 421 -26.01 24.52 7.65
N SER A 422 -26.22 23.99 8.85
CA SER A 422 -25.56 24.48 10.06
C SER A 422 -24.07 24.21 10.04
N ILE A 423 -23.68 23.00 9.62
CA ILE A 423 -22.26 22.61 9.50
C ILE A 423 -21.54 23.52 8.47
N ASN A 424 -22.14 23.77 7.31
CA ASN A 424 -21.56 24.65 6.30
C ASN A 424 -21.39 26.10 6.82
N ARG A 425 -22.35 26.62 7.59
CA ARG A 425 -22.24 27.95 8.20
C ARG A 425 -21.11 28.04 9.21
N VAL A 426 -20.94 27.00 10.02
CA VAL A 426 -19.82 26.92 10.97
C VAL A 426 -18.49 26.90 10.18
N GLN A 427 -18.41 26.14 9.11
CA GLN A 427 -17.20 26.08 8.26
C GLN A 427 -16.89 27.42 7.59
N GLU A 428 -17.91 28.09 7.04
CA GLU A 428 -17.74 29.42 6.43
C GLU A 428 -17.28 30.45 7.48
N TYR A 429 -17.84 30.39 8.69
CA TYR A 429 -17.45 31.28 9.78
C TYR A 429 -16.01 30.95 10.26
N ALA A 430 -15.64 29.69 10.39
CA ALA A 430 -14.31 29.25 10.74
C ALA A 430 -13.26 29.73 9.72
N ALA A 431 -13.56 29.56 8.44
CA ALA A 431 -12.68 30.00 7.33
C ALA A 431 -12.52 31.55 7.32
N MET A 432 -13.60 32.32 7.58
CA MET A 432 -13.53 33.80 7.65
C MET A 432 -12.69 34.31 8.81
N HIS A 433 -12.61 33.56 9.91
CA HIS A 433 -11.92 33.99 11.11
C HIS A 433 -10.57 33.26 11.31
N GLU A 434 -10.16 32.43 10.34
CA GLU A 434 -8.94 31.63 10.39
C GLU A 434 -8.83 30.77 11.68
N LYS A 435 -9.97 30.17 12.09
CA LYS A 435 -10.11 29.35 13.30
C LYS A 435 -10.56 27.94 12.95
N GLY A 436 -10.22 26.99 13.81
CA GLY A 436 -10.75 25.62 13.71
C GLY A 436 -12.26 25.56 13.97
N ILE A 437 -12.91 24.56 13.40
CA ILE A 437 -14.35 24.33 13.52
C ILE A 437 -14.75 24.20 15.00
N TYR A 438 -14.00 23.39 15.77
CA TYR A 438 -14.32 23.16 17.18
C TYR A 438 -14.20 24.42 18.05
N GLU A 439 -13.22 25.26 17.77
CA GLU A 439 -13.09 26.57 18.45
C GLU A 439 -14.28 27.47 18.14
N CYS A 440 -14.74 27.50 16.88
CA CYS A 440 -15.91 28.26 16.49
C CYS A 440 -17.19 27.70 17.10
N LEU A 441 -17.31 26.39 17.30
CA LEU A 441 -18.46 25.77 17.97
C LEU A 441 -18.60 26.18 19.43
N LYS A 442 -17.50 26.47 20.13
CA LYS A 442 -17.54 26.98 21.53
C LYS A 442 -18.22 28.35 21.64
N GLY A 443 -18.24 29.11 20.55
CA GLY A 443 -18.96 30.39 20.43
C GLY A 443 -20.08 30.30 19.41
N ALA A 444 -20.88 29.24 19.40
CA ALA A 444 -21.90 28.98 18.40
C ALA A 444 -22.96 30.09 18.29
N ASP A 445 -23.22 30.81 19.38
CA ASP A 445 -24.10 32.00 19.43
C ASP A 445 -23.60 33.20 18.63
N LEU A 446 -22.29 33.27 18.37
CA LEU A 446 -21.68 34.34 17.57
C LEU A 446 -21.75 34.08 16.05
N ILE A 447 -22.13 32.84 15.65
CA ILE A 447 -22.18 32.45 14.24
C ILE A 447 -23.49 32.94 13.60
N PRO A 448 -23.43 33.79 12.53
CA PRO A 448 -24.63 34.34 11.90
C PRO A 448 -25.56 33.23 11.38
N ASP A 449 -26.86 33.46 11.50
CA ASP A 449 -27.93 32.63 10.90
C ASP A 449 -28.03 31.16 11.38
N ILE A 450 -27.29 30.75 12.40
CA ILE A 450 -27.41 29.40 12.97
C ILE A 450 -28.80 29.18 13.61
N GLY A 451 -29.37 30.19 14.21
CA GLY A 451 -30.74 30.20 14.74
C GLY A 451 -30.96 29.08 15.78
N ARG A 452 -31.97 28.20 15.55
CA ARG A 452 -32.30 27.11 16.48
C ARG A 452 -31.23 26.02 16.55
N GLY A 453 -30.19 26.07 15.72
CA GLY A 453 -29.05 25.14 15.73
C GLY A 453 -28.10 25.36 16.90
N VAL A 454 -28.04 26.59 17.48
CA VAL A 454 -27.10 26.96 18.55
C VAL A 454 -27.13 25.95 19.70
N SER A 455 -28.30 25.70 20.29
CA SER A 455 -28.41 24.81 21.46
C SER A 455 -27.92 23.37 21.16
N LYS A 456 -28.07 22.89 19.93
CA LYS A 456 -27.57 21.56 19.54
C LYS A 456 -26.05 21.53 19.39
N LEU A 457 -25.47 22.62 18.89
CA LEU A 457 -24.03 22.79 18.79
C LEU A 457 -23.40 22.91 20.19
N GLU A 458 -24.01 23.70 21.06
CA GLU A 458 -23.59 23.83 22.46
C GLU A 458 -23.66 22.50 23.20
N SER A 459 -24.74 21.69 23.00
CA SER A 459 -24.84 20.35 23.58
C SER A 459 -23.72 19.41 23.08
N PHE A 460 -23.39 19.50 21.80
CA PHE A 460 -22.26 18.73 21.25
C PHE A 460 -20.92 19.17 21.87
N VAL A 461 -20.69 20.47 22.00
CA VAL A 461 -19.47 21.00 22.63
C VAL A 461 -19.40 20.56 24.10
N ALA A 462 -20.52 20.65 24.84
CA ALA A 462 -20.57 20.21 26.24
C ALA A 462 -20.20 18.73 26.39
N LEU A 463 -20.70 17.87 25.49
CA LEU A 463 -20.39 16.44 25.47
C LEU A 463 -18.87 16.20 25.23
N ILE A 464 -18.27 16.86 24.26
CA ILE A 464 -16.84 16.73 23.98
C ILE A 464 -15.98 17.28 25.12
N GLU A 465 -16.37 18.41 25.73
CA GLU A 465 -15.64 18.96 26.89
C GLU A 465 -15.76 18.05 28.11
N HIS A 466 -16.88 17.32 28.28
CA HIS A 466 -17.03 16.28 29.29
C HIS A 466 -15.99 15.17 29.08
N PHE A 467 -15.96 14.57 27.90
CA PHE A 467 -14.96 13.53 27.56
C PHE A 467 -13.52 14.01 27.71
N LYS A 468 -13.21 15.29 27.46
CA LYS A 468 -11.87 15.85 27.68
C LYS A 468 -11.51 15.95 29.17
N VAL A 469 -12.48 16.08 30.05
CA VAL A 469 -12.25 16.03 31.49
C VAL A 469 -11.99 14.60 31.91
N ASP A 470 -12.84 13.68 31.46
CA ASP A 470 -12.81 12.27 31.83
C ASP A 470 -11.54 11.56 31.29
N ALA A 471 -11.06 11.96 30.14
CA ALA A 471 -9.77 11.50 29.58
C ALA A 471 -8.56 11.74 30.49
N LYS A 472 -8.68 12.56 31.56
CA LYS A 472 -7.63 12.80 32.55
C LYS A 472 -7.75 11.93 33.78
N GLU A 473 -8.91 11.34 34.01
CA GLU A 473 -9.26 10.62 35.24
C GLU A 473 -9.53 9.13 34.98
N LEU A 474 -10.07 8.79 33.81
CA LEU A 474 -10.42 7.43 33.40
C LEU A 474 -9.26 6.74 32.68
N THR A 475 -9.28 5.41 32.73
CA THR A 475 -8.46 4.60 31.80
C THR A 475 -8.94 4.80 30.36
N LEU A 476 -8.13 4.46 29.38
CA LEU A 476 -8.49 4.63 27.97
C LEU A 476 -9.67 3.73 27.58
N HIS A 477 -9.71 2.52 28.13
CA HIS A 477 -10.85 1.59 27.98
C HIS A 477 -12.14 2.19 28.54
N GLU A 478 -12.11 2.71 29.78
CA GLU A 478 -13.27 3.34 30.42
C GLU A 478 -13.75 4.56 29.63
N LEU A 479 -12.85 5.42 29.20
CA LEU A 479 -13.16 6.58 28.34
C LEU A 479 -13.86 6.17 27.04
N MET A 480 -13.35 5.14 26.37
CA MET A 480 -13.95 4.69 25.11
C MET A 480 -15.33 4.08 25.34
N GLN A 481 -15.52 3.31 26.40
CA GLN A 481 -16.81 2.76 26.79
C GLN A 481 -17.80 3.89 27.09
N GLU A 482 -17.39 4.91 27.83
CA GLU A 482 -18.23 6.08 28.15
C GLU A 482 -18.64 6.86 26.88
N ILE A 483 -17.70 7.06 25.93
CA ILE A 483 -18.03 7.67 24.65
C ILE A 483 -19.10 6.86 23.90
N ILE A 484 -19.01 5.54 23.88
CA ILE A 484 -19.98 4.66 23.22
C ILE A 484 -21.37 4.79 23.89
N ASP A 485 -21.41 4.73 25.21
CA ASP A 485 -22.64 4.72 26.01
C ASP A 485 -23.32 6.11 25.99
N GLU A 486 -22.60 7.19 26.29
CA GLU A 486 -23.18 8.53 26.37
C GLU A 486 -23.61 9.10 25.01
N THR A 487 -22.91 8.70 23.93
CA THR A 487 -23.36 9.08 22.59
C THR A 487 -24.56 8.31 22.10
N GLY A 488 -24.91 7.15 22.72
CA GLY A 488 -25.94 6.23 22.24
C GLY A 488 -25.58 5.62 20.88
N TYR A 489 -24.27 5.35 20.66
CA TYR A 489 -23.79 4.91 19.34
C TYR A 489 -24.30 3.52 18.98
N ILE A 490 -24.35 2.58 19.94
CA ILE A 490 -24.86 1.22 19.75
C ILE A 490 -26.37 1.25 19.43
N GLU A 491 -27.14 2.02 20.14
CA GLU A 491 -28.60 2.18 19.91
C GLU A 491 -28.85 2.76 18.52
N SER A 492 -28.00 3.69 18.09
CA SER A 492 -28.08 4.26 16.73
C SER A 492 -27.83 3.22 15.65
N ILE A 493 -26.86 2.31 15.85
CA ILE A 493 -26.57 1.21 14.90
C ILE A 493 -27.74 0.23 14.86
N GLN A 494 -28.28 -0.16 16.01
CA GLN A 494 -29.42 -1.08 16.11
C GLN A 494 -30.66 -0.54 15.41
N ALA A 495 -30.89 0.79 15.47
CA ALA A 495 -31.99 1.44 14.80
C ALA A 495 -31.84 1.52 13.25
N GLU A 496 -30.63 1.36 12.70
CA GLU A 496 -30.40 1.38 11.22
C GLU A 496 -30.73 0.03 10.56
N SER A 497 -30.30 -1.11 11.11
CA SER A 497 -30.54 -2.45 10.56
C SER A 497 -30.23 -3.53 11.59
N GLU A 498 -31.22 -4.36 11.92
CA GLU A 498 -31.07 -5.41 12.93
C GLU A 498 -30.07 -6.52 12.53
N ILE A 499 -29.95 -6.82 11.24
CA ILE A 499 -29.07 -7.88 10.72
C ILE A 499 -27.62 -7.42 10.65
N GLU A 500 -27.37 -6.17 10.22
CA GLU A 500 -26.01 -5.62 10.09
C GLU A 500 -25.50 -5.04 11.42
N ALA A 501 -26.39 -4.75 12.37
CA ALA A 501 -26.03 -4.16 13.66
C ALA A 501 -25.09 -5.08 14.45
N GLN A 502 -25.39 -6.37 14.49
CA GLN A 502 -24.62 -7.32 15.30
C GLN A 502 -23.14 -7.35 14.86
N ALA A 503 -22.87 -7.44 13.55
CA ALA A 503 -21.50 -7.45 13.05
C ALA A 503 -20.74 -6.13 13.32
N ARG A 504 -21.46 -4.99 13.34
CA ARG A 504 -20.85 -3.70 13.67
C ARG A 504 -20.57 -3.56 15.17
N ILE A 505 -21.45 -4.10 16.03
CA ILE A 505 -21.25 -4.13 17.47
C ILE A 505 -20.04 -5.02 17.80
N GLU A 506 -19.93 -6.21 17.19
CA GLU A 506 -18.76 -7.08 17.33
C GLU A 506 -17.45 -6.38 16.91
N ASN A 507 -17.49 -5.52 15.90
CA ASN A 507 -16.32 -4.70 15.53
C ASN A 507 -15.97 -3.66 16.61
N ILE A 508 -16.97 -3.07 17.27
CA ILE A 508 -16.72 -2.11 18.35
C ILE A 508 -16.15 -2.84 19.57
N ASP A 509 -16.70 -4.02 19.92
CA ASP A 509 -16.17 -4.86 20.99
C ASP A 509 -14.71 -5.25 20.73
N GLU A 510 -14.38 -5.58 19.47
CA GLU A 510 -12.99 -5.87 19.07
C GLU A 510 -12.08 -4.64 19.18
N LEU A 511 -12.58 -3.44 18.91
CA LEU A 511 -11.81 -2.21 19.14
C LEU A 511 -11.56 -1.98 20.64
N LEU A 512 -12.54 -2.25 21.51
CA LEU A 512 -12.36 -2.21 22.97
C LEU A 512 -11.29 -3.22 23.42
N ASN A 513 -11.31 -4.45 22.92
CA ASN A 513 -10.27 -5.44 23.20
C ASN A 513 -8.87 -4.94 22.81
N LYS A 514 -8.75 -4.23 21.68
CA LYS A 514 -7.48 -3.63 21.24
C LYS A 514 -7.00 -2.52 22.18
N VAL A 515 -7.90 -1.74 22.76
CA VAL A 515 -7.54 -0.74 23.78
C VAL A 515 -6.99 -1.41 25.03
N VAL A 516 -7.68 -2.46 25.54
CA VAL A 516 -7.21 -3.22 26.71
C VAL A 516 -5.82 -3.81 26.44
N ALA A 517 -5.63 -4.45 25.28
CA ALA A 517 -4.32 -5.01 24.91
C ALA A 517 -3.22 -3.94 24.83
N TYR A 518 -3.55 -2.73 24.36
CA TYR A 518 -2.60 -1.61 24.36
C TYR A 518 -2.25 -1.18 25.79
N GLU A 519 -3.25 -1.07 26.69
CA GLU A 519 -3.03 -0.74 28.10
C GLU A 519 -2.11 -1.78 28.78
N GLU A 520 -2.37 -3.07 28.57
CA GLU A 520 -1.55 -4.17 29.10
C GLU A 520 -0.10 -4.10 28.61
N VAL A 521 0.12 -3.87 27.30
CA VAL A 521 1.46 -3.73 26.71
C VAL A 521 2.20 -2.52 27.29
N CYS A 522 1.52 -1.38 27.49
CA CYS A 522 2.14 -0.21 28.11
C CYS A 522 2.54 -0.50 29.56
N GLU A 523 1.70 -1.22 30.33
CA GLU A 523 1.98 -1.60 31.72
C GLU A 523 3.18 -2.57 31.79
N GLU A 524 3.26 -3.56 30.91
CA GLU A 524 4.37 -4.50 30.85
C GLU A 524 5.72 -3.82 30.55
N HIS A 525 5.70 -2.74 29.75
CA HIS A 525 6.90 -2.01 29.36
C HIS A 525 7.19 -0.77 30.22
N ASP A 526 6.41 -0.55 31.30
CA ASP A 526 6.50 0.65 32.16
C ASP A 526 6.41 1.96 31.33
N GLU A 527 5.60 1.94 30.27
CA GLU A 527 5.31 3.10 29.41
C GLU A 527 3.97 3.75 29.81
N PRO A 528 3.84 5.09 29.73
CA PRO A 528 2.58 5.74 30.09
C PRO A 528 1.49 5.43 29.06
N VAL A 529 0.34 4.93 29.51
CA VAL A 529 -0.86 4.80 28.68
C VAL A 529 -1.35 6.21 28.31
N THR A 530 -1.43 6.51 27.03
CA THR A 530 -1.90 7.81 26.53
C THR A 530 -2.88 7.64 25.36
N LEU A 531 -3.87 8.53 25.26
CA LEU A 531 -4.80 8.55 24.15
C LEU A 531 -4.07 8.79 22.80
N SER A 532 -3.14 9.73 22.76
CA SER A 532 -2.32 10.00 21.57
C SER A 532 -1.49 8.78 21.16
N GLY A 533 -0.95 8.00 22.11
CA GLY A 533 -0.19 6.78 21.85
C GLY A 533 -1.03 5.68 21.23
N PHE A 534 -2.24 5.47 21.73
CA PHE A 534 -3.18 4.53 21.13
C PHE A 534 -3.56 4.93 19.70
N LEU A 535 -3.89 6.20 19.47
CA LEU A 535 -4.21 6.72 18.13
C LEU A 535 -3.03 6.59 17.16
N GLU A 536 -1.80 6.72 17.65
CA GLU A 536 -0.57 6.47 16.89
C GLU A 536 -0.46 4.98 16.51
N GLU A 537 -0.63 4.07 17.48
CA GLU A 537 -0.59 2.63 17.19
C GLU A 537 -1.61 2.25 16.12
N VAL A 538 -2.86 2.67 16.27
CA VAL A 538 -3.93 2.44 15.29
C VAL A 538 -3.57 2.97 13.90
N ALA A 539 -2.96 4.16 13.81
CA ALA A 539 -2.60 4.78 12.53
C ALA A 539 -1.45 4.04 11.82
N LEU A 540 -0.57 3.39 12.57
CA LEU A 540 0.63 2.72 12.05
C LEU A 540 0.44 1.21 11.80
N VAL A 541 -0.72 0.62 12.10
CA VAL A 541 -1.01 -0.80 11.84
C VAL A 541 -1.08 -1.09 10.35
N ALA A 542 -0.36 -2.12 9.91
CA ALA A 542 -0.48 -2.70 8.57
C ALA A 542 -1.36 -3.96 8.57
N ASP A 543 -2.01 -4.26 7.45
CA ASP A 543 -2.90 -5.44 7.31
C ASP A 543 -2.20 -6.75 7.65
N ILE A 544 -0.90 -6.84 7.41
CA ILE A 544 -0.08 -8.02 7.69
C ILE A 544 0.15 -8.26 9.20
N ASP A 545 0.07 -7.21 10.00
CA ASP A 545 0.27 -7.29 11.46
C ASP A 545 -0.88 -8.10 12.14
N ASN A 546 -2.02 -8.26 11.45
CA ASN A 546 -3.17 -9.02 11.92
C ASN A 546 -3.17 -10.51 11.48
N LEU A 547 -2.08 -11.04 10.95
CA LEU A 547 -1.96 -12.45 10.59
C LEU A 547 -1.79 -13.31 11.85
N ASP A 548 -2.81 -14.12 12.17
CA ASP A 548 -2.74 -15.11 13.25
C ASP A 548 -2.10 -16.41 12.71
N GLU A 549 -0.93 -16.72 13.21
CA GLU A 549 -0.16 -17.91 12.81
C GLU A 549 -0.63 -19.22 13.48
N ASN A 550 -1.55 -19.12 14.46
CA ASN A 550 -2.05 -20.28 15.19
C ASN A 550 -3.38 -20.82 14.65
N SER A 551 -3.96 -20.18 13.67
CA SER A 551 -5.27 -20.57 13.11
C SER A 551 -5.10 -21.33 11.80
N ASP A 552 -5.72 -22.50 11.68
CA ASP A 552 -5.65 -23.37 10.51
C ASP A 552 -6.56 -22.87 9.37
N TYR A 553 -6.00 -22.02 8.49
CA TYR A 553 -6.68 -21.49 7.29
C TYR A 553 -5.68 -21.27 6.14
N VAL A 554 -6.17 -21.38 4.91
CA VAL A 554 -5.40 -21.01 3.71
C VAL A 554 -5.25 -19.50 3.61
N VAL A 555 -4.05 -19.01 3.32
CA VAL A 555 -3.78 -17.58 3.21
C VAL A 555 -3.83 -17.14 1.74
N LEU A 556 -4.60 -16.10 1.47
CA LEU A 556 -4.71 -15.45 0.16
C LEU A 556 -4.16 -14.03 0.24
N MET A 557 -3.17 -13.70 -0.60
CA MET A 557 -2.59 -12.35 -0.57
C MET A 557 -1.95 -11.94 -1.89
N THR A 558 -1.66 -10.64 -2.02
CA THR A 558 -0.86 -10.17 -3.14
C THR A 558 0.61 -10.57 -2.96
N LEU A 559 1.34 -10.68 -4.07
CA LEU A 559 2.78 -10.90 -4.07
C LEU A 559 3.54 -9.86 -3.22
N HIS A 560 3.08 -8.60 -3.22
CA HIS A 560 3.67 -7.54 -2.39
C HIS A 560 3.46 -7.79 -0.90
N SER A 561 2.26 -8.23 -0.51
CA SER A 561 1.95 -8.56 0.89
C SER A 561 2.68 -9.80 1.40
N ALA A 562 3.14 -10.67 0.50
CA ALA A 562 3.88 -11.88 0.85
C ALA A 562 5.36 -11.62 1.22
N LYS A 563 5.87 -10.40 0.98
CA LYS A 563 7.24 -10.06 1.38
C LYS A 563 7.42 -10.17 2.90
N GLY A 564 8.50 -10.83 3.32
CA GLY A 564 8.79 -11.12 4.73
C GLY A 564 8.18 -12.42 5.25
N LEU A 565 7.14 -12.96 4.60
CA LEU A 565 6.52 -14.23 4.97
C LEU A 565 7.17 -15.44 4.27
N GLU A 566 6.80 -16.65 4.73
CA GLU A 566 7.21 -17.93 4.12
C GLU A 566 6.17 -19.01 4.42
N PHE A 567 5.99 -19.92 3.48
CA PHE A 567 4.99 -20.99 3.58
C PHE A 567 5.56 -22.29 3.04
N PRO A 568 5.23 -23.44 3.64
CA PRO A 568 5.61 -24.74 3.11
C PRO A 568 5.21 -24.92 1.64
N ARG A 569 3.99 -24.52 1.27
CA ARG A 569 3.39 -24.67 -0.06
C ARG A 569 2.89 -23.35 -0.60
N VAL A 570 3.32 -22.98 -1.80
CA VAL A 570 2.95 -21.70 -2.44
C VAL A 570 2.36 -21.95 -3.83
N TYR A 571 1.21 -21.33 -4.09
CA TYR A 571 0.57 -21.26 -5.39
C TYR A 571 0.73 -19.85 -5.96
N LEU A 572 1.49 -19.70 -7.06
CA LEU A 572 1.59 -18.46 -7.82
C LEU A 572 0.54 -18.47 -8.93
N ALA A 573 -0.57 -17.77 -8.72
CA ALA A 573 -1.71 -17.77 -9.61
C ALA A 573 -1.70 -16.58 -10.59
N GLY A 574 -2.17 -16.83 -11.81
CA GLY A 574 -2.30 -15.80 -12.83
C GLY A 574 -0.99 -15.42 -13.49
N MET A 575 -0.11 -16.38 -13.74
CA MET A 575 1.17 -16.19 -14.43
C MET A 575 0.95 -15.91 -15.94
N GLU A 576 0.48 -14.69 -16.26
CA GLU A 576 0.04 -14.29 -17.60
C GLU A 576 0.60 -12.90 -17.97
N ASP A 577 1.19 -12.76 -19.17
CA ASP A 577 1.57 -11.45 -19.72
C ASP A 577 0.32 -10.54 -19.86
N GLY A 578 0.35 -9.39 -19.24
CA GLY A 578 -0.79 -8.47 -19.13
C GLY A 578 -1.49 -8.48 -17.76
N LEU A 579 -1.23 -9.52 -16.95
CA LEU A 579 -1.64 -9.62 -15.55
C LEU A 579 -0.41 -9.63 -14.64
N PHE A 580 0.52 -10.56 -14.87
CA PHE A 580 1.81 -10.66 -14.20
C PHE A 580 2.90 -11.15 -15.17
N PRO A 581 3.76 -10.25 -15.71
CA PRO A 581 3.80 -8.81 -15.45
C PRO A 581 2.56 -8.06 -15.96
N SER A 582 2.30 -6.88 -15.35
CA SER A 582 1.13 -6.06 -15.67
C SER A 582 1.15 -5.56 -17.11
N TYR A 583 -0.04 -5.28 -17.68
CA TYR A 583 -0.12 -4.71 -19.03
C TYR A 583 0.64 -3.39 -19.16
N MET A 584 0.59 -2.54 -18.15
CA MET A 584 1.31 -1.25 -18.14
C MET A 584 2.81 -1.48 -18.21
N THR A 585 3.33 -2.39 -17.42
CA THR A 585 4.75 -2.77 -17.41
C THR A 585 5.21 -3.36 -18.74
N VAL A 586 4.40 -4.27 -19.32
CA VAL A 586 4.72 -4.89 -20.64
C VAL A 586 4.79 -3.87 -21.77
N THR A 587 4.04 -2.76 -21.65
CA THR A 587 3.96 -1.69 -22.66
C THR A 587 4.76 -0.46 -22.30
N ALA A 588 5.41 -0.41 -21.15
CA ALA A 588 6.27 0.68 -20.72
C ALA A 588 7.53 0.74 -21.59
N ASP A 589 8.01 1.96 -21.84
CA ASP A 589 9.29 2.18 -22.53
C ASP A 589 10.49 2.08 -21.57
N ASP A 590 10.23 2.08 -20.25
CA ASP A 590 11.24 1.98 -19.18
C ASP A 590 11.50 0.50 -18.85
N PRO A 591 12.71 -0.04 -19.11
CA PRO A 591 13.06 -1.41 -18.77
C PRO A 591 13.05 -1.68 -17.26
N ASP A 592 13.26 -0.66 -16.42
CA ASP A 592 13.30 -0.79 -14.96
C ASP A 592 11.94 -1.25 -14.38
N GLU A 593 10.83 -0.92 -15.07
CA GLU A 593 9.48 -1.38 -14.68
C GLU A 593 9.37 -2.91 -14.78
N LEU A 594 9.96 -3.51 -15.82
CA LEU A 594 9.96 -4.96 -15.99
C LEU A 594 10.91 -5.64 -14.99
N GLU A 595 12.03 -5.00 -14.67
CA GLU A 595 12.95 -5.49 -13.66
C GLU A 595 12.32 -5.52 -12.28
N GLU A 596 11.49 -4.52 -11.92
CA GLU A 596 10.75 -4.52 -10.65
C GLU A 596 9.71 -5.65 -10.59
N GLU A 597 8.93 -5.86 -11.65
CA GLU A 597 7.97 -6.98 -11.72
C GLU A 597 8.70 -8.34 -11.67
N ARG A 598 9.93 -8.44 -12.20
CA ARG A 598 10.74 -9.66 -12.09
C ARG A 598 11.25 -9.87 -10.67
N ARG A 599 11.64 -8.80 -9.96
CA ARG A 599 11.93 -8.88 -8.51
C ARG A 599 10.71 -9.34 -7.72
N LEU A 600 9.52 -8.88 -8.10
CA LEU A 600 8.27 -9.34 -7.50
C LEU A 600 8.02 -10.84 -7.76
N CYS A 601 8.35 -11.33 -8.95
CA CYS A 601 8.30 -12.77 -9.25
C CYS A 601 9.31 -13.55 -8.40
N TYR A 602 10.53 -13.07 -8.31
CA TYR A 602 11.57 -13.64 -7.43
C TYR A 602 11.12 -13.67 -5.96
N VAL A 603 10.48 -12.61 -5.46
CA VAL A 603 9.89 -12.59 -4.11
C VAL A 603 8.86 -13.69 -3.99
N GLY A 604 7.92 -13.83 -4.93
CA GLY A 604 6.89 -14.87 -4.90
C GLY A 604 7.47 -16.28 -4.87
N ILE A 605 8.44 -16.60 -5.73
CA ILE A 605 9.12 -17.89 -5.78
C ILE A 605 9.80 -18.21 -4.44
N THR A 606 10.51 -17.23 -3.87
CA THR A 606 11.28 -17.40 -2.63
C THR A 606 10.43 -17.41 -1.36
N ARG A 607 9.09 -17.33 -1.48
CA ARG A 607 8.19 -17.56 -0.32
C ARG A 607 7.98 -19.04 -0.05
N ALA A 608 8.16 -19.90 -1.05
CA ALA A 608 8.00 -21.33 -0.93
C ALA A 608 9.19 -21.96 -0.18
N GLN A 609 8.88 -22.83 0.80
CA GLN A 609 9.87 -23.64 1.48
C GLN A 609 10.08 -24.98 0.75
N SER A 610 9.01 -25.75 0.55
CA SER A 610 9.06 -27.11 0.04
C SER A 610 8.48 -27.28 -1.35
N GLU A 611 7.32 -26.67 -1.61
CA GLU A 611 6.58 -26.87 -2.85
C GLU A 611 6.14 -25.53 -3.49
N LEU A 612 6.30 -25.45 -4.81
CA LEU A 612 5.89 -24.31 -5.62
C LEU A 612 5.05 -24.77 -6.81
N THR A 613 3.83 -24.27 -6.88
CA THR A 613 2.93 -24.48 -8.03
C THR A 613 2.68 -23.15 -8.72
N MET A 614 2.94 -23.07 -10.02
CA MET A 614 2.66 -21.91 -10.86
C MET A 614 1.48 -22.21 -11.79
N THR A 615 0.51 -21.28 -11.88
CA THR A 615 -0.68 -21.49 -12.70
C THR A 615 -0.97 -20.29 -13.60
N CYS A 616 -1.60 -20.54 -14.73
CA CYS A 616 -2.12 -19.50 -15.62
C CYS A 616 -3.40 -19.95 -16.33
N ALA A 617 -4.24 -18.99 -16.72
CA ALA A 617 -5.43 -19.21 -17.51
C ALA A 617 -5.30 -18.56 -18.91
N ARG A 618 -5.84 -19.23 -19.95
CA ARG A 618 -5.85 -18.69 -21.31
C ARG A 618 -6.86 -17.56 -21.48
N ARG A 619 -7.97 -17.63 -20.73
CA ARG A 619 -9.05 -16.66 -20.76
C ARG A 619 -9.36 -16.19 -19.35
N ARG A 620 -9.41 -14.89 -19.17
CA ARG A 620 -9.77 -14.26 -17.88
C ARG A 620 -10.75 -13.12 -18.13
N MET A 621 -11.78 -13.02 -17.30
CA MET A 621 -12.67 -11.86 -17.33
C MET A 621 -12.06 -10.73 -16.52
N VAL A 622 -11.80 -9.60 -17.17
CA VAL A 622 -11.27 -8.38 -16.55
C VAL A 622 -12.20 -7.22 -16.90
N ARG A 623 -12.78 -6.58 -15.90
CA ARG A 623 -13.72 -5.43 -16.08
C ARG A 623 -14.90 -5.71 -17.03
N GLY A 624 -15.41 -6.94 -17.01
CA GLY A 624 -16.54 -7.36 -17.85
C GLY A 624 -16.17 -7.76 -19.28
N GLU A 625 -14.90 -7.74 -19.66
CA GLU A 625 -14.40 -8.18 -20.96
C GLU A 625 -13.56 -9.45 -20.83
N THR A 626 -13.73 -10.40 -21.73
CA THR A 626 -12.88 -11.60 -21.78
C THR A 626 -11.56 -11.26 -22.47
N GLN A 627 -10.47 -11.37 -21.72
CA GLN A 627 -9.11 -11.20 -22.23
C GLN A 627 -8.47 -12.57 -22.48
N TYR A 628 -7.68 -12.65 -23.57
CA TYR A 628 -6.87 -13.81 -23.91
C TYR A 628 -5.40 -13.46 -23.66
N ASN A 629 -4.83 -14.02 -22.59
CA ASN A 629 -3.48 -13.73 -22.17
C ASN A 629 -2.52 -14.83 -22.62
N LYS A 630 -1.29 -14.42 -22.96
CA LYS A 630 -0.18 -15.35 -23.16
C LYS A 630 0.39 -15.73 -21.78
N MET A 631 0.97 -16.91 -21.71
CA MET A 631 1.76 -17.35 -20.54
C MET A 631 2.82 -16.30 -20.20
N SER A 632 2.99 -16.03 -18.91
CA SER A 632 4.00 -15.06 -18.40
C SER A 632 5.39 -15.31 -18.96
N ARG A 633 6.07 -14.25 -19.32
CA ARG A 633 7.49 -14.30 -19.70
C ARG A 633 8.38 -14.81 -18.59
N PHE A 634 8.05 -14.53 -17.32
CA PHE A 634 8.81 -15.01 -16.16
C PHE A 634 8.80 -16.53 -16.03
N LEU A 635 7.72 -17.18 -16.43
CA LEU A 635 7.66 -18.64 -16.45
C LEU A 635 8.62 -19.24 -17.52
N LYS A 636 8.84 -18.52 -18.63
CA LYS A 636 9.77 -18.94 -19.67
C LYS A 636 11.25 -18.74 -19.28
N GLU A 637 11.50 -17.92 -18.26
CA GLU A 637 12.82 -17.68 -17.68
C GLU A 637 13.24 -18.81 -16.71
N VAL A 638 12.27 -19.65 -16.27
CA VAL A 638 12.57 -20.86 -15.47
C VAL A 638 13.05 -21.98 -16.38
N PRO A 639 14.19 -22.61 -16.08
CA PRO A 639 14.70 -23.76 -16.83
C PRO A 639 13.69 -24.93 -16.88
N LEU A 640 13.52 -25.51 -18.07
CA LEU A 640 12.53 -26.58 -18.28
C LEU A 640 12.80 -27.83 -17.43
N GLU A 641 14.05 -28.11 -17.13
CA GLU A 641 14.46 -29.22 -16.26
C GLU A 641 13.96 -29.09 -14.82
N LEU A 642 13.67 -27.89 -14.36
CA LEU A 642 13.11 -27.60 -13.04
C LEU A 642 11.58 -27.65 -13.01
N ILE A 643 10.92 -27.73 -14.16
CA ILE A 643 9.48 -27.71 -14.27
C ILE A 643 8.91 -29.13 -14.41
N SER A 644 7.83 -29.41 -13.67
CA SER A 644 7.03 -30.62 -13.79
C SER A 644 5.68 -30.29 -14.42
N THR A 645 5.44 -30.81 -15.62
CA THR A 645 4.16 -30.74 -16.30
C THR A 645 3.41 -32.06 -16.08
N GLY A 646 2.67 -32.15 -14.95
CA GLY A 646 2.02 -33.41 -14.57
C GLY A 646 0.84 -33.81 -15.47
N ASN A 647 0.81 -35.04 -15.85
CA ASN A 647 -0.22 -35.73 -16.64
C ASN A 647 -1.30 -36.37 -15.74
N LYS A 648 -1.95 -35.64 -14.86
CA LYS A 648 -3.01 -36.20 -13.99
C LYS A 648 -4.18 -35.24 -13.75
N PHE A 649 -4.77 -34.73 -14.78
CA PHE A 649 -6.18 -34.33 -14.71
C PHE A 649 -6.81 -34.49 -16.09
N SER A 650 -7.82 -35.34 -16.19
CA SER A 650 -8.64 -35.59 -17.37
C SER A 650 -9.62 -34.44 -17.62
N GLY A 651 -9.11 -33.26 -17.86
CA GLY A 651 -9.83 -32.11 -18.36
C GLY A 651 -8.88 -31.34 -19.27
N ASN A 652 -8.92 -31.61 -20.55
CA ASN A 652 -8.34 -30.90 -21.70
C ASN A 652 -7.07 -30.01 -21.53
N GLY A 653 -6.14 -30.31 -20.62
CA GLY A 653 -4.84 -29.65 -20.53
C GLY A 653 -3.85 -30.26 -21.52
N LYS A 654 -3.43 -29.52 -22.53
CA LYS A 654 -2.34 -29.92 -23.43
C LYS A 654 -0.99 -29.64 -22.77
N SER A 655 -0.07 -30.64 -22.83
CA SER A 655 1.31 -30.55 -22.37
C SER A 655 2.13 -29.47 -23.10
N LEU A 656 3.08 -28.85 -22.40
CA LEU A 656 4.05 -27.89 -22.97
C LEU A 656 4.93 -28.49 -24.08
N THR A 657 5.02 -29.83 -24.17
CA THR A 657 5.89 -30.52 -25.13
C THR A 657 5.29 -30.65 -26.54
N ASP A 658 4.00 -30.32 -26.75
CA ASP A 658 3.32 -30.51 -28.04
C ASP A 658 3.38 -29.30 -29.00
N HIS A 659 4.14 -28.25 -28.67
CA HIS A 659 4.25 -27.05 -29.50
C HIS A 659 5.70 -26.57 -29.80
N ALA A 660 6.67 -27.48 -29.83
CA ALA A 660 7.87 -27.27 -30.62
C ALA A 660 7.59 -27.78 -32.04
N ASP A 661 7.59 -26.90 -33.03
CA ASP A 661 7.49 -27.13 -34.47
C ASP A 661 6.10 -27.11 -35.13
N HIS A 662 5.35 -26.03 -34.97
CA HIS A 662 4.51 -25.50 -36.05
C HIS A 662 4.31 -23.99 -35.84
N GLU A 663 5.15 -23.20 -36.49
CA GLU A 663 4.87 -21.80 -36.76
C GLU A 663 3.68 -21.71 -37.71
N GLU A 664 2.45 -21.67 -37.17
CA GLU A 664 1.34 -21.09 -37.96
C GLU A 664 1.56 -19.58 -38.02
N PRO A 665 1.39 -18.95 -39.18
CA PRO A 665 1.56 -17.50 -39.30
C PRO A 665 0.61 -16.78 -38.35
N GLU A 666 1.15 -15.92 -37.49
CA GLU A 666 0.40 -15.09 -36.55
C GLU A 666 -0.80 -14.43 -37.23
N ARG A 667 -2.00 -14.89 -36.97
CA ARG A 667 -3.22 -14.12 -37.27
C ARG A 667 -3.25 -12.94 -36.31
N LYS A 668 -2.82 -11.80 -36.83
CA LYS A 668 -2.92 -10.52 -36.12
C LYS A 668 -4.37 -10.29 -35.75
N THR A 669 -4.64 -9.97 -34.49
CA THR A 669 -6.00 -9.59 -34.05
C THR A 669 -6.43 -8.34 -34.83
N ASP A 670 -7.77 -8.18 -35.05
CA ASP A 670 -8.31 -7.01 -35.73
C ASP A 670 -7.85 -5.68 -35.15
N TYR A 671 -7.56 -5.66 -33.85
CA TYR A 671 -6.98 -4.51 -33.16
C TYR A 671 -5.50 -4.27 -33.54
N GLN A 672 -4.68 -5.31 -33.64
CA GLN A 672 -3.29 -5.19 -34.07
C GLN A 672 -3.17 -4.78 -35.55
N MET A 673 -4.08 -5.29 -36.40
CA MET A 673 -4.18 -4.86 -37.80
C MET A 673 -4.66 -3.41 -37.92
N ALA A 674 -5.64 -3.00 -37.10
CA ALA A 674 -6.09 -1.60 -37.05
C ALA A 674 -4.99 -0.66 -36.56
N ARG A 675 -4.21 -1.06 -35.55
CA ARG A 675 -3.10 -0.25 -35.00
C ARG A 675 -1.91 -0.17 -35.99
N GLN A 676 -1.60 -1.25 -36.72
CA GLN A 676 -0.58 -1.25 -37.74
C GLN A 676 -0.98 -0.42 -38.96
N ALA A 677 -2.26 -0.50 -39.37
CA ALA A 677 -2.84 0.33 -40.42
C ALA A 677 -2.83 1.82 -40.02
N PHE A 678 -3.05 2.13 -38.73
CA PHE A 678 -3.01 3.51 -38.23
C PHE A 678 -1.55 4.05 -38.18
N LYS A 679 -0.59 3.23 -37.70
CA LYS A 679 0.84 3.60 -37.73
C LYS A 679 1.36 3.79 -39.17
N THR A 680 0.98 2.93 -40.09
CA THR A 680 1.41 3.01 -41.52
C THR A 680 0.81 4.23 -42.21
N LYS A 681 -0.45 4.58 -41.93
CA LYS A 681 -1.09 5.81 -42.42
C LYS A 681 -0.49 7.07 -41.81
N ALA A 682 -0.15 7.07 -40.50
CA ALA A 682 0.49 8.19 -39.85
C ALA A 682 1.91 8.43 -40.38
N PHE A 683 2.69 7.36 -40.62
CA PHE A 683 4.04 7.45 -41.18
C PHE A 683 4.05 7.94 -42.64
N ALA A 684 3.07 7.51 -43.43
CA ALA A 684 2.94 7.98 -44.82
C ALA A 684 2.51 9.46 -44.89
N ALA A 685 1.70 9.93 -43.90
CA ALA A 685 1.28 11.34 -43.83
C ALA A 685 2.44 12.29 -43.43
N VAL A 686 3.38 11.81 -42.58
CA VAL A 686 4.56 12.55 -42.15
C VAL A 686 5.56 12.71 -43.31
N GLN A 687 5.70 11.69 -44.18
CA GLN A 687 6.59 11.79 -45.37
C GLN A 687 6.04 12.71 -46.50
N GLN A 688 4.72 13.00 -46.48
CA GLN A 688 4.14 13.88 -47.52
C GLN A 688 3.98 15.34 -47.10
N GLY A 689 4.53 15.77 -45.96
CA GLY A 689 4.58 17.18 -45.57
C GLY A 689 3.24 17.89 -45.44
N LYS A 690 2.15 17.15 -45.20
CA LYS A 690 0.83 17.76 -44.99
C LYS A 690 0.60 18.11 -43.52
N SER A 691 0.51 19.39 -43.24
CA SER A 691 0.14 20.00 -41.98
C SER A 691 -1.20 19.44 -41.47
N PHE A 692 -1.24 18.99 -40.23
CA PHE A 692 -2.47 18.69 -39.50
C PHE A 692 -3.22 19.99 -39.18
N GLY A 693 -4.12 20.38 -40.08
CA GLY A 693 -4.94 21.55 -39.89
C GLY A 693 -6.15 21.54 -40.82
N LYS A 694 -7.19 20.84 -40.42
CA LYS A 694 -8.62 21.13 -40.50
C LYS A 694 -9.44 19.84 -40.34
N PRO A 695 -10.56 19.83 -39.58
CA PRO A 695 -11.43 18.68 -39.45
C PRO A 695 -12.09 18.36 -40.79
N ALA A 696 -12.09 17.10 -41.17
CA ALA A 696 -12.91 16.62 -42.30
C ALA A 696 -14.38 16.62 -41.86
N GLY A 697 -15.04 17.77 -42.06
CA GLY A 697 -16.49 17.87 -42.03
C GLY A 697 -17.06 17.12 -43.24
N GLY A 698 -17.22 15.80 -43.11
CA GLY A 698 -18.08 15.05 -44.01
C GLY A 698 -19.53 15.54 -43.75
N LYS A 699 -20.22 16.05 -44.81
CA LYS A 699 -21.67 16.30 -44.69
C LYS A 699 -22.36 15.02 -44.25
N LEU A 700 -23.12 15.11 -43.14
CA LEU A 700 -24.00 14.02 -42.73
C LEU A 700 -25.01 13.71 -43.88
N GLU A 701 -25.20 12.44 -44.13
CA GLU A 701 -26.14 11.98 -45.17
C GLU A 701 -27.61 12.10 -44.76
N TYR A 702 -27.87 12.55 -43.52
CA TYR A 702 -29.19 12.74 -42.93
C TYR A 702 -29.24 14.09 -42.18
N GLY A 703 -30.47 14.63 -42.07
CA GLY A 703 -30.78 15.89 -41.41
C GLY A 703 -31.84 15.73 -40.31
N VAL A 704 -32.17 16.85 -39.65
CA VAL A 704 -33.24 16.89 -38.65
C VAL A 704 -34.58 16.57 -39.32
N GLY A 705 -35.33 15.64 -38.75
CA GLY A 705 -36.57 15.09 -39.28
C GLY A 705 -36.41 13.82 -40.11
N ASP A 706 -35.22 13.45 -40.53
CA ASP A 706 -34.97 12.22 -41.28
C ASP A 706 -35.14 10.95 -40.44
N ARG A 707 -35.61 9.90 -41.06
CA ARG A 707 -35.62 8.55 -40.46
C ARG A 707 -34.26 7.91 -40.64
N VAL A 708 -33.74 7.34 -39.55
CA VAL A 708 -32.45 6.68 -39.53
C VAL A 708 -32.50 5.34 -38.79
N ARG A 709 -31.62 4.42 -39.15
CA ARG A 709 -31.49 3.12 -38.53
C ARG A 709 -30.13 3.01 -37.82
N HIS A 710 -30.15 2.58 -36.54
CA HIS A 710 -28.99 2.24 -35.75
C HIS A 710 -28.95 0.74 -35.48
N ILE A 711 -27.79 0.11 -35.57
CA ILE A 711 -27.61 -1.36 -35.44
C ILE A 711 -28.18 -1.90 -34.12
N LYS A 712 -28.02 -1.18 -33.01
CA LYS A 712 -28.45 -1.62 -31.68
C LYS A 712 -29.82 -1.10 -31.25
N PHE A 713 -30.22 0.09 -31.70
CA PHE A 713 -31.44 0.78 -31.22
C PHE A 713 -32.59 0.74 -32.22
N GLY A 714 -32.39 0.19 -33.42
CA GLY A 714 -33.41 0.08 -34.45
C GLY A 714 -33.66 1.40 -35.19
N GLU A 715 -34.89 1.60 -35.63
CA GLU A 715 -35.31 2.77 -36.42
C GLU A 715 -35.74 3.93 -35.50
N GLY A 716 -35.50 5.14 -35.95
CA GLY A 716 -35.87 6.34 -35.21
C GLY A 716 -35.79 7.60 -36.05
N THR A 717 -36.27 8.72 -35.52
CA THR A 717 -36.31 10.03 -36.20
C THR A 717 -35.27 10.96 -35.56
N VAL A 718 -34.47 11.65 -36.36
CA VAL A 718 -33.49 12.61 -35.92
C VAL A 718 -34.20 13.88 -35.41
N LEU A 719 -34.05 14.19 -34.12
CA LEU A 719 -34.67 15.36 -33.50
C LEU A 719 -33.81 16.61 -33.57
N SER A 720 -32.51 16.49 -33.40
CA SER A 720 -31.57 17.59 -33.47
C SER A 720 -30.19 17.16 -33.87
N ILE A 721 -29.44 18.04 -34.51
CA ILE A 721 -28.02 17.91 -34.85
C ILE A 721 -27.33 19.19 -34.37
N VAL A 722 -26.37 19.04 -33.47
CA VAL A 722 -25.58 20.14 -32.91
C VAL A 722 -24.13 19.97 -33.32
N GLU A 723 -23.52 20.97 -33.91
CA GLU A 723 -22.13 20.95 -34.31
C GLU A 723 -21.25 21.16 -33.07
N GLY A 724 -20.46 20.14 -32.75
CA GLY A 724 -19.42 20.19 -31.70
C GLY A 724 -18.04 20.42 -32.33
N GLY A 725 -17.07 20.85 -31.54
CA GLY A 725 -15.74 21.24 -32.04
C GLY A 725 -14.95 20.19 -32.82
N ARG A 726 -15.36 18.92 -32.81
CA ARG A 726 -14.72 17.79 -33.51
C ARG A 726 -15.67 16.83 -34.21
N ASP A 727 -16.97 16.82 -33.89
CA ASP A 727 -17.99 15.92 -34.42
C ASP A 727 -19.39 16.49 -34.19
N TYR A 728 -20.43 15.94 -34.88
CA TYR A 728 -21.81 16.33 -34.67
C TYR A 728 -22.46 15.51 -33.56
N GLU A 729 -23.08 16.15 -32.57
CA GLU A 729 -23.97 15.51 -31.60
C GLU A 729 -25.36 15.35 -32.22
N VAL A 730 -25.80 14.13 -32.40
CA VAL A 730 -27.10 13.82 -33.01
C VAL A 730 -28.05 13.25 -31.97
N THR A 731 -29.23 13.85 -31.83
CA THR A 731 -30.30 13.32 -30.98
C THR A 731 -31.32 12.61 -31.84
N VAL A 732 -31.56 11.33 -31.58
CA VAL A 732 -32.50 10.49 -32.30
C VAL A 732 -33.55 9.93 -31.35
N ASN A 733 -34.82 10.04 -31.73
CA ASN A 733 -35.91 9.35 -31.03
C ASN A 733 -36.19 8.03 -31.70
N PHE A 734 -35.77 6.94 -31.11
CA PHE A 734 -35.96 5.57 -31.62
C PHE A 734 -37.33 5.05 -31.22
N ASP A 735 -37.93 4.26 -32.10
CA ASP A 735 -39.31 3.77 -31.95
C ASP A 735 -39.49 2.83 -30.73
N GLY A 736 -38.43 2.14 -30.24
CA GLY A 736 -38.47 1.27 -29.07
C GLY A 736 -37.85 1.88 -27.83
N PRO A 737 -36.52 2.20 -27.80
CA PRO A 737 -35.80 2.62 -26.58
C PRO A 737 -35.90 4.13 -26.30
N GLY A 738 -36.72 4.91 -27.06
CA GLY A 738 -36.89 6.35 -26.86
C GLY A 738 -35.73 7.20 -27.31
N THR A 739 -35.65 8.44 -26.80
CA THR A 739 -34.65 9.43 -27.22
C THR A 739 -33.26 9.13 -26.71
N LYS A 740 -32.26 9.14 -27.62
CA LYS A 740 -30.85 8.96 -27.33
C LYS A 740 -30.02 10.04 -28.02
N LYS A 741 -28.96 10.50 -27.32
CA LYS A 741 -27.93 11.40 -27.85
C LYS A 741 -26.67 10.61 -28.16
N MET A 742 -26.04 10.86 -29.30
CA MET A 742 -24.84 10.16 -29.73
C MET A 742 -23.99 11.00 -30.69
N PHE A 743 -22.71 10.73 -30.80
CA PHE A 743 -21.83 11.39 -31.75
C PHE A 743 -21.89 10.72 -33.12
N ALA A 744 -22.04 11.49 -34.21
CA ALA A 744 -22.27 11.01 -35.56
C ALA A 744 -21.18 10.05 -36.05
N ALA A 745 -19.91 10.31 -35.75
CA ALA A 745 -18.78 9.47 -36.14
C ALA A 745 -18.84 8.04 -35.54
N PHE A 746 -19.45 7.90 -34.36
CA PHE A 746 -19.56 6.62 -33.66
C PHE A 746 -20.92 5.95 -33.83
N ALA A 747 -21.95 6.72 -34.12
CA ALA A 747 -23.33 6.25 -34.15
C ALA A 747 -23.65 5.36 -35.38
N LYS A 748 -22.86 5.45 -36.46
CA LYS A 748 -23.07 4.69 -37.72
C LYS A 748 -24.53 4.66 -38.15
N LEU A 749 -25.22 5.83 -38.06
CA LEU A 749 -26.59 5.98 -38.46
C LEU A 749 -26.71 5.93 -39.99
N GLN A 750 -27.65 5.15 -40.48
CA GLN A 750 -27.98 5.04 -41.90
C GLN A 750 -29.33 5.67 -42.14
N LYS A 751 -29.44 6.54 -43.12
CA LYS A 751 -30.72 7.12 -43.55
C LYS A 751 -31.56 6.02 -44.21
N ILE A 752 -32.87 5.97 -43.87
CA ILE A 752 -33.84 5.01 -44.41
C ILE A 752 -34.69 5.71 -45.41
#